data_5b05a52f29201f732885bb5d888c9960
#
_entry.id   5b05a52f29201f732885bb5d888c9960
#
_cell.length_a   1.000
_cell.length_b   1.000
_cell.length_c   1.000
_cell.angle_alpha   90.00
_cell.angle_beta   90.00
_cell.angle_gamma   90.00
#
_symmetry.space_group_name_H-M   'P 1'
#
loop_
_entity.id
_entity.type
_entity.pdbx_description
1 polymer ?
#
loop_
_entity_poly.entity_id
_entity_poly.type
_entity_poly.pdbx_seq_one_letter_code
_entity_poly.pdbx_strand_id
1 'polypeptide(L)'
;MDVITTHINADFDCLGSMIAAKRLYPDAEMVFPGGQERSLREFFLKSVQYAFGFKRVRDIDLDAVTRLILVDVRQASRIGPFGTLVNRPGVEVHIFDHHPPKPGDVEAVVEHVEPVGSTVTVMAHLFMQQGVELTSDEATMMMLGLYEDSGSLTFHTTTVKDYQAAAYLLEQGANLNIVSDLIVQELTPDQVRLLNDLIASKTILNVHGINVALAHASVDYFVGDIATLAHKLKDMEHLDVLFVLVRMESRVFIVARSRLNEVHVGEILAEFGGGGHASAASSTVRDLTLLQVLEQLPELLHKHVHPQWQVRHLMATPVKSVTAATKIAQAHQIISRFHINTVPVLDGAKVVGIVSRQLIDKAVYHDLQDQPVSEFMHSDFLKVSPKTPVEELQHLIVENNQRFVPVVEEGCLVGAVTRTDMLRHLASSAGTPPRTGDGGLIGRGGRRYKRNQIQRLVKNRLPGRIQRALTELGNVADEMALPVFVVGGFVRDLLLNVENLDLDIVVEGDGIAFAEEFAKRHNCRVRCHHKFGTAVVIYPDGFKLDVASARMEYYLRPGALPDVEHSSVKMDLYRRDFTINTLAISLNHDVFGELLDYYGGQRDIDEKAVRVLHNLSFVEDPTRVFRAVRFEQRLGFEVGRQTEHLLRSAVRLGLLDKISGDRIYNELYLILNERDPLPAVSRLTRLGVLEFLHPALSKKVDYSRPFDEAKRVMDWYDLLFTGQSCKRWLCYLLILAAPLDRSGMELFCQRLNVQQRYRELLTLKRTMAIETLKRLERRDPRGSAPKASSLHRWFHPLPVELLVFIMAQTDKEEIRKWVSRYITHLSDVQPLLSGHDLEEFGFRPGPLFKEVLDDLLAARLDGRVDTVEDERNRVMKKYGKFLP
;
A
#
# COMPACT_ATOMS: atom_id res chain seq x y z
N MET A 1 6.95 34.78 38.50
CA MET A 1 6.42 35.70 37.48
C MET A 1 6.36 34.95 36.15
N ASP A 2 5.25 35.04 35.44
CA ASP A 2 5.08 34.41 34.12
C ASP A 2 5.40 35.44 33.03
N VAL A 3 6.09 34.98 31.97
CA VAL A 3 6.51 35.85 30.85
C VAL A 3 6.11 35.21 29.53
N ILE A 4 5.41 35.94 28.68
CA ILE A 4 5.11 35.58 27.29
C ILE A 4 6.12 36.29 26.41
N THR A 5 6.83 35.51 25.56
CA THR A 5 7.80 36.07 24.63
C THR A 5 7.81 35.25 23.31
N THR A 6 8.45 35.80 22.29
CA THR A 6 8.56 35.27 20.95
C THR A 6 9.99 35.37 20.43
N HIS A 7 10.21 35.29 19.13
CA HIS A 7 11.54 35.41 18.53
C HIS A 7 11.96 36.85 18.26
N ILE A 8 13.28 37.08 18.14
CA ILE A 8 13.85 38.34 17.64
C ILE A 8 13.39 38.53 16.18
N ASN A 9 13.06 39.76 15.78
CA ASN A 9 12.40 40.17 14.55
C ASN A 9 10.97 39.64 14.46
N ALA A 10 10.19 39.89 15.54
CA ALA A 10 8.79 39.52 15.64
C ALA A 10 7.94 40.19 14.53
N ASP A 11 7.01 39.40 13.98
CA ASP A 11 6.04 39.78 12.96
C ASP A 11 4.61 39.81 13.52
N PHE A 12 3.59 39.87 12.68
CA PHE A 12 2.19 39.93 13.15
C PHE A 12 1.70 38.56 13.66
N ASP A 13 2.23 37.40 13.22
CA ASP A 13 1.87 36.12 13.83
C ASP A 13 2.38 36.04 15.27
N CYS A 14 3.60 36.51 15.50
CA CYS A 14 4.14 36.67 16.85
C CYS A 14 3.24 37.56 17.72
N LEU A 15 2.80 38.72 17.20
CA LEU A 15 1.91 39.65 17.94
C LEU A 15 0.59 38.99 18.24
N GLY A 16 -0.08 38.42 17.25
CA GLY A 16 -1.38 37.76 17.42
C GLY A 16 -1.30 36.62 18.42
N SER A 17 -0.26 35.81 18.33
CA SER A 17 -0.02 34.68 19.23
C SER A 17 0.31 35.11 20.67
N MET A 18 1.05 36.23 20.87
CA MET A 18 1.29 36.79 22.20
C MET A 18 -0.02 37.30 22.83
N ILE A 19 -0.87 37.99 22.08
CA ILE A 19 -2.18 38.43 22.52
C ILE A 19 -3.06 37.24 22.91
N ALA A 20 -3.07 36.20 22.09
CA ALA A 20 -3.78 34.96 22.39
C ALA A 20 -3.23 34.27 23.65
N ALA A 21 -1.93 34.19 23.80
CA ALA A 21 -1.29 33.59 25.00
C ALA A 21 -1.65 34.41 26.28
N LYS A 22 -1.78 35.74 26.18
CA LYS A 22 -2.19 36.55 27.32
C LYS A 22 -3.62 36.22 27.79
N ARG A 23 -4.50 35.76 26.92
CA ARG A 23 -5.84 35.25 27.30
C ARG A 23 -5.77 33.95 28.08
N LEU A 24 -4.82 33.08 27.77
CA LEU A 24 -4.58 31.80 28.50
C LEU A 24 -3.83 32.04 29.81
N TYR A 25 -2.97 33.07 29.86
CA TYR A 25 -2.14 33.42 31.00
C TYR A 25 -2.37 34.90 31.38
N PRO A 26 -3.49 35.23 32.03
CA PRO A 26 -3.86 36.62 32.29
C PRO A 26 -2.84 37.42 33.13
N ASP A 27 -2.10 36.74 34.01
CA ASP A 27 -1.12 37.37 34.89
C ASP A 27 0.29 37.45 34.28
N ALA A 28 0.53 36.86 33.13
CA ALA A 28 1.83 36.82 32.45
C ALA A 28 2.14 38.18 31.78
N GLU A 29 3.41 38.60 31.83
CA GLU A 29 3.87 39.83 31.19
C GLU A 29 4.32 39.55 29.74
N MET A 30 3.82 40.32 28.78
CA MET A 30 4.18 40.24 27.37
C MET A 30 5.46 41.06 27.08
N VAL A 31 6.48 40.42 26.50
CA VAL A 31 7.79 41.04 26.27
C VAL A 31 8.36 40.66 24.94
N PHE A 32 8.66 41.60 24.07
CA PHE A 32 9.47 41.31 22.87
C PHE A 32 10.94 41.17 23.24
N PRO A 33 11.63 40.08 22.80
CA PRO A 33 13.02 39.81 23.20
C PRO A 33 14.05 40.67 22.48
N GLY A 34 13.66 41.35 21.41
CA GLY A 34 14.54 42.19 20.58
C GLY A 34 13.78 43.09 19.61
N GLY A 35 14.34 43.28 18.41
CA GLY A 35 13.71 44.09 17.37
C GLY A 35 12.44 43.44 16.82
N GLN A 36 11.55 44.26 16.25
CA GLN A 36 10.39 43.79 15.48
C GLN A 36 10.65 44.00 14.00
N GLU A 37 9.92 43.27 13.14
CA GLU A 37 9.88 43.54 11.71
C GLU A 37 9.42 44.95 11.40
N ARG A 38 9.75 45.46 10.24
CA ARG A 38 9.46 46.82 9.83
C ARG A 38 7.93 47.07 9.84
N SER A 39 7.16 46.16 9.31
CA SER A 39 5.69 46.16 9.24
C SER A 39 5.07 46.32 10.63
N LEU A 40 5.48 45.51 11.58
CA LEU A 40 5.02 45.52 12.95
C LEU A 40 5.47 46.78 13.68
N ARG A 41 6.69 47.29 13.43
CA ARG A 41 7.20 48.55 14.00
C ARG A 41 6.41 49.75 13.49
N GLU A 42 6.12 49.84 12.19
CA GLU A 42 5.31 50.92 11.61
C GLU A 42 3.87 50.90 12.13
N PHE A 43 3.31 49.71 12.35
CA PHE A 43 2.02 49.51 13.00
C PHE A 43 2.00 50.13 14.38
N PHE A 44 2.98 49.85 15.27
CA PHE A 44 3.03 50.42 16.61
C PHE A 44 3.20 51.97 16.61
N LEU A 45 3.89 52.53 15.61
CA LEU A 45 4.04 53.98 15.46
C LEU A 45 2.73 54.68 15.04
N LYS A 46 1.89 53.97 14.24
CA LYS A 46 0.64 54.53 13.70
C LYS A 46 -0.58 54.24 14.59
N SER A 47 -0.54 53.21 15.41
CA SER A 47 -1.72 52.67 16.09
C SER A 47 -1.56 52.69 17.60
N VAL A 48 -1.71 53.91 18.22
CA VAL A 48 -1.70 54.07 19.68
C VAL A 48 -2.86 53.32 20.35
N GLN A 49 -3.93 53.04 19.61
CA GLN A 49 -5.14 52.37 20.05
C GLN A 49 -4.96 50.91 20.48
N TYR A 50 -3.92 50.24 19.99
CA TYR A 50 -3.65 48.83 20.25
C TYR A 50 -2.47 48.60 21.23
N ALA A 51 -2.37 49.40 22.27
CA ALA A 51 -1.37 49.24 23.33
C ALA A 51 -1.75 48.13 24.30
N PHE A 52 -1.35 46.88 23.98
CA PHE A 52 -1.67 45.67 24.76
C PHE A 52 -0.82 45.45 26.03
N GLY A 53 -0.24 46.48 26.59
CA GLY A 53 0.49 46.39 27.87
C GLY A 53 1.82 45.66 27.81
N PHE A 54 2.58 45.82 26.71
CA PHE A 54 3.93 45.25 26.59
C PHE A 54 4.92 45.91 27.55
N LYS A 55 5.77 45.04 28.18
CA LYS A 55 6.93 45.49 28.97
C LYS A 55 8.21 45.47 28.17
N ARG A 56 9.21 46.25 28.56
CA ARG A 56 10.55 46.17 27.99
C ARG A 56 11.37 45.11 28.69
N VAL A 57 12.29 44.45 28.00
CA VAL A 57 13.19 43.44 28.59
C VAL A 57 13.88 43.93 29.85
N ARG A 58 14.34 45.20 29.88
CA ARG A 58 15.03 45.78 31.02
C ARG A 58 14.15 45.98 32.27
N ASP A 59 12.83 45.92 32.10
CA ASP A 59 11.85 46.11 33.20
C ASP A 59 11.40 44.77 33.79
N ILE A 60 11.97 43.66 33.29
CA ILE A 60 11.75 42.27 33.72
C ILE A 60 12.92 41.79 34.58
N ASP A 61 12.61 41.36 35.77
CA ASP A 61 13.59 40.62 36.59
C ASP A 61 13.64 39.15 36.16
N LEU A 62 14.72 38.81 35.41
CA LEU A 62 14.90 37.46 34.87
C LEU A 62 15.03 36.41 35.99
N ASP A 63 15.48 36.81 37.20
CA ASP A 63 15.61 35.88 38.31
C ASP A 63 14.26 35.54 38.97
N ALA A 64 13.28 36.37 38.81
CA ALA A 64 11.92 36.17 39.31
C ALA A 64 11.00 35.40 38.34
N VAL A 65 11.47 35.02 37.13
CA VAL A 65 10.70 34.27 36.15
C VAL A 65 10.57 32.82 36.58
N THR A 66 9.35 32.36 36.73
CA THR A 66 8.98 30.99 37.11
C THR A 66 8.34 30.20 35.98
N ARG A 67 7.73 30.92 34.99
CA ARG A 67 7.17 30.31 33.80
C ARG A 67 7.48 31.17 32.57
N LEU A 68 7.94 30.50 31.49
CA LEU A 68 8.24 31.12 30.20
C LEU A 68 7.31 30.54 29.13
N ILE A 69 6.47 31.40 28.58
CA ILE A 69 5.52 31.03 27.52
C ILE A 69 6.11 31.51 26.20
N LEU A 70 6.51 30.55 25.33
CA LEU A 70 7.07 30.79 24.01
C LEU A 70 5.98 30.65 22.94
N VAL A 71 5.83 31.67 22.12
CA VAL A 71 4.91 31.68 21.00
C VAL A 71 5.67 31.89 19.71
N ASP A 72 5.38 31.11 18.69
CA ASP A 72 6.00 31.16 17.36
C ASP A 72 7.52 30.95 17.37
N VAL A 73 8.04 30.27 18.38
CA VAL A 73 9.47 29.99 18.52
C VAL A 73 9.74 28.75 19.39
N ARG A 74 10.73 27.95 18.95
CA ARG A 74 11.17 26.76 19.68
C ARG A 74 12.68 26.75 19.98
N GLN A 75 13.44 27.75 19.53
CA GLN A 75 14.88 27.79 19.64
C GLN A 75 15.35 28.84 20.65
N ALA A 76 16.14 28.40 21.65
CA ALA A 76 16.71 29.29 22.68
C ALA A 76 17.54 30.44 22.11
N SER A 77 18.23 30.25 20.99
CA SER A 77 19.05 31.26 20.32
C SER A 77 18.26 32.42 19.72
N ARG A 78 16.95 32.21 19.49
CA ARG A 78 16.05 33.20 18.84
C ARG A 78 15.29 34.08 19.83
N ILE A 79 15.28 33.75 21.13
CA ILE A 79 14.49 34.47 22.15
C ILE A 79 15.34 35.45 23.01
N GLY A 80 16.51 35.87 22.50
CA GLY A 80 17.34 36.87 23.14
C GLY A 80 17.72 36.54 24.60
N PRO A 81 17.60 37.48 25.56
CA PRO A 81 17.95 37.27 26.95
C PRO A 81 17.23 36.13 27.65
N PHE A 82 16.02 35.80 27.20
CA PHE A 82 15.21 34.70 27.75
C PHE A 82 15.78 33.33 27.42
N GLY A 83 16.69 33.21 26.45
CA GLY A 83 17.33 31.94 26.10
C GLY A 83 18.13 31.31 27.24
N THR A 84 18.58 32.11 28.20
CA THR A 84 19.30 31.60 29.39
C THR A 84 18.37 30.94 30.42
N LEU A 85 17.06 31.18 30.33
CA LEU A 85 16.07 30.69 31.26
C LEU A 85 15.55 29.28 30.91
N VAL A 86 15.61 28.85 29.66
CA VAL A 86 14.99 27.60 29.17
C VAL A 86 15.56 26.33 29.86
N ASN A 87 16.80 26.37 30.34
CA ASN A 87 17.43 25.25 31.05
C ASN A 87 17.61 25.53 32.54
N ARG A 88 17.00 26.57 33.08
CA ARG A 88 17.14 26.96 34.47
C ARG A 88 16.25 26.11 35.37
N PRO A 89 16.77 25.46 36.41
CA PRO A 89 15.95 24.70 37.36
C PRO A 89 14.88 25.59 38.00
N GLY A 90 13.62 25.17 37.94
CA GLY A 90 12.47 25.90 38.51
C GLY A 90 11.76 26.85 37.57
N VAL A 91 12.18 26.89 36.30
CA VAL A 91 11.42 27.61 35.24
C VAL A 91 10.66 26.60 34.39
N GLU A 92 9.35 26.70 34.35
CA GLU A 92 8.50 25.92 33.45
C GLU A 92 8.46 26.57 32.07
N VAL A 93 8.59 25.77 30.99
CA VAL A 93 8.50 26.27 29.63
C VAL A 93 7.23 25.73 28.99
N HIS A 94 6.42 26.61 28.41
CA HIS A 94 5.24 26.28 27.61
C HIS A 94 5.46 26.78 26.18
N ILE A 95 5.14 25.96 25.16
CA ILE A 95 5.38 26.29 23.75
C ILE A 95 4.09 26.16 22.93
N PHE A 96 3.83 27.21 22.12
CA PHE A 96 2.79 27.25 21.09
C PHE A 96 3.46 27.61 19.78
N ASP A 97 3.44 26.70 18.78
CA ASP A 97 4.20 26.92 17.55
C ASP A 97 3.61 26.08 16.39
N HIS A 98 3.86 26.52 15.17
CA HIS A 98 3.46 25.81 13.95
C HIS A 98 4.67 25.27 13.14
N HIS A 99 5.87 25.64 13.53
CA HIS A 99 7.10 25.24 12.84
C HIS A 99 7.40 23.74 13.03
N PRO A 100 7.98 23.06 12.00
CA PRO A 100 8.38 21.68 12.13
C PRO A 100 9.54 21.52 13.13
N PRO A 101 9.58 20.43 13.92
CA PRO A 101 10.61 20.19 14.93
C PRO A 101 12.00 20.12 14.33
N LYS A 102 12.98 20.74 15.02
CA LYS A 102 14.40 20.74 14.63
C LYS A 102 15.30 20.25 15.77
N PRO A 103 16.49 19.68 15.46
CA PRO A 103 17.46 19.36 16.49
C PRO A 103 17.87 20.63 17.29
N GLY A 104 17.81 20.55 18.63
CA GLY A 104 18.13 21.66 19.50
C GLY A 104 16.95 22.55 19.89
N ASP A 105 15.73 22.14 19.55
CA ASP A 105 14.52 22.79 20.06
C ASP A 105 14.45 22.68 21.59
N VAL A 106 13.83 23.66 22.22
CA VAL A 106 13.63 23.73 23.68
C VAL A 106 12.64 22.65 24.13
N GLU A 107 12.94 21.93 25.20
CA GLU A 107 11.99 21.02 25.83
C GLU A 107 10.99 21.79 26.68
N ALA A 108 9.69 21.48 26.56
CA ALA A 108 8.62 22.16 27.25
C ALA A 108 7.77 21.22 28.12
N VAL A 109 7.20 21.74 29.17
CA VAL A 109 6.23 21.04 30.04
C VAL A 109 4.85 20.97 29.36
N VAL A 110 4.49 22.03 28.63
CA VAL A 110 3.27 22.11 27.83
C VAL A 110 3.68 22.46 26.40
N GLU A 111 3.25 21.66 25.46
CA GLU A 111 3.59 21.83 24.05
C GLU A 111 2.34 21.68 23.17
N HIS A 112 2.02 22.76 22.44
CA HIS A 112 0.97 22.78 21.42
C HIS A 112 1.60 23.16 20.09
N VAL A 113 1.99 22.14 19.32
CA VAL A 113 2.66 22.31 18.03
C VAL A 113 1.93 21.51 16.97
N GLU A 114 1.48 22.21 15.93
CA GLU A 114 0.78 21.60 14.81
C GLU A 114 1.31 22.17 13.47
N PRO A 115 1.41 21.35 12.42
CA PRO A 115 1.83 21.82 11.11
C PRO A 115 0.68 22.50 10.37
N VAL A 116 0.40 23.74 10.72
CA VAL A 116 -0.64 24.63 10.18
C VAL A 116 -0.01 25.91 9.62
N GLY A 117 -0.82 26.79 9.04
CA GLY A 117 -0.35 28.01 8.36
C GLY A 117 0.22 29.09 9.28
N SER A 118 -0.17 29.13 10.57
CA SER A 118 0.32 30.12 11.55
C SER A 118 0.18 29.60 12.97
N THR A 119 0.94 30.16 13.90
CA THR A 119 0.80 29.89 15.34
C THR A 119 -0.53 30.40 15.89
N VAL A 120 -1.07 31.48 15.32
CA VAL A 120 -2.42 31.96 15.64
C VAL A 120 -3.47 30.88 15.37
N THR A 121 -3.30 30.05 14.34
CA THR A 121 -4.23 28.95 14.07
C THR A 121 -4.25 27.94 15.23
N VAL A 122 -3.10 27.58 15.77
CA VAL A 122 -2.99 26.69 16.94
C VAL A 122 -3.74 27.29 18.13
N MET A 123 -3.54 28.59 18.40
CA MET A 123 -4.17 29.29 19.49
C MET A 123 -5.71 29.43 19.31
N ALA A 124 -6.16 29.74 18.09
CA ALA A 124 -7.59 29.84 17.78
C ALA A 124 -8.31 28.50 17.99
N HIS A 125 -7.71 27.39 17.61
CA HIS A 125 -8.27 26.07 17.85
C HIS A 125 -8.37 25.71 19.33
N LEU A 126 -7.40 26.10 20.15
CA LEU A 126 -7.48 25.99 21.61
C LEU A 126 -8.65 26.79 22.16
N PHE A 127 -8.87 28.03 21.69
CA PHE A 127 -10.00 28.87 22.11
C PHE A 127 -11.35 28.30 21.72
N MET A 128 -11.47 27.75 20.49
CA MET A 128 -12.67 27.05 20.04
C MET A 128 -13.02 25.87 20.94
N GLN A 129 -12.01 25.10 21.38
CA GLN A 129 -12.21 23.96 22.27
C GLN A 129 -12.59 24.36 23.70
N GLN A 130 -12.05 25.47 24.19
CA GLN A 130 -12.25 25.94 25.56
C GLN A 130 -13.41 26.95 25.69
N GLY A 131 -13.99 27.37 24.57
CA GLY A 131 -15.06 28.37 24.56
C GLY A 131 -14.60 29.76 25.02
N VAL A 132 -13.37 30.16 24.70
CA VAL A 132 -12.80 31.46 25.07
C VAL A 132 -13.35 32.54 24.12
N GLU A 133 -13.96 33.60 24.67
CA GLU A 133 -14.42 34.75 23.91
C GLU A 133 -13.29 35.78 23.74
N LEU A 134 -13.18 36.37 22.56
CA LEU A 134 -12.22 37.40 22.20
C LEU A 134 -12.93 38.75 22.05
N THR A 135 -12.22 39.81 22.33
CA THR A 135 -12.66 41.16 21.89
C THR A 135 -12.42 41.33 20.39
N SER A 136 -13.15 42.22 19.73
CA SER A 136 -12.97 42.51 18.30
C SER A 136 -11.55 42.97 17.97
N ASP A 137 -10.87 43.67 18.86
CA ASP A 137 -9.49 44.12 18.67
C ASP A 137 -8.51 42.95 18.73
N GLU A 138 -8.67 42.04 19.70
CA GLU A 138 -7.84 40.82 19.81
C GLU A 138 -8.06 39.91 18.60
N ALA A 139 -9.30 39.66 18.21
CA ALA A 139 -9.64 38.88 17.03
C ALA A 139 -9.06 39.49 15.73
N THR A 140 -9.06 40.85 15.64
CA THR A 140 -8.47 41.54 14.49
C THR A 140 -6.95 41.39 14.44
N MET A 141 -6.25 41.46 15.57
CA MET A 141 -4.81 41.30 15.62
C MET A 141 -4.41 39.85 15.36
N MET A 142 -5.13 38.88 15.89
CA MET A 142 -4.96 37.47 15.57
C MET A 142 -5.22 37.20 14.08
N MET A 143 -6.29 37.75 13.51
CA MET A 143 -6.58 37.63 12.07
C MET A 143 -5.44 38.20 11.21
N LEU A 144 -4.83 39.31 11.64
CA LEU A 144 -3.69 39.88 10.91
C LEU A 144 -2.50 38.96 10.89
N GLY A 145 -2.15 38.32 12.00
CA GLY A 145 -1.08 37.30 12.06
C GLY A 145 -1.38 36.10 11.18
N LEU A 146 -2.60 35.55 11.26
CA LEU A 146 -3.04 34.46 10.42
C LEU A 146 -2.90 34.76 8.91
N TYR A 147 -3.30 35.97 8.50
CA TYR A 147 -3.26 36.41 7.10
C TYR A 147 -1.82 36.64 6.61
N GLU A 148 -0.93 37.20 7.45
CA GLU A 148 0.46 37.43 7.09
C GLU A 148 1.16 36.11 6.78
N ASP A 149 1.14 35.14 7.70
CA ASP A 149 1.87 33.88 7.58
C ASP A 149 1.24 32.90 6.58
N SER A 150 -0.06 32.94 6.40
CA SER A 150 -0.76 32.16 5.39
C SER A 150 -0.81 32.82 4.01
N GLY A 151 -0.25 34.02 3.86
CA GLY A 151 -0.35 34.83 2.63
C GLY A 151 -1.81 35.09 2.26
N SER A 152 -2.63 35.58 3.21
CA SER A 152 -4.07 35.71 3.04
C SER A 152 -4.77 34.42 2.68
N LEU A 153 -4.38 33.30 3.31
CA LEU A 153 -4.90 31.94 3.13
C LEU A 153 -4.63 31.35 1.73
N THR A 154 -3.60 31.82 1.04
CA THR A 154 -3.26 31.38 -0.33
C THR A 154 -1.95 30.60 -0.44
N PHE A 155 -1.13 30.55 0.62
CA PHE A 155 0.12 29.80 0.60
C PHE A 155 -0.12 28.30 0.65
N HIS A 156 0.86 27.53 0.14
CA HIS A 156 0.77 26.07 0.11
C HIS A 156 0.81 25.42 1.51
N THR A 157 1.24 26.15 2.52
CA THR A 157 1.23 25.75 3.94
C THR A 157 -0.15 25.89 4.59
N THR A 158 -1.08 26.59 3.94
CA THR A 158 -2.43 26.80 4.45
C THR A 158 -3.21 25.48 4.50
N THR A 159 -3.86 25.23 5.62
CA THR A 159 -4.62 24.00 5.91
C THR A 159 -6.11 24.33 6.12
N VAL A 160 -6.94 23.27 6.22
CA VAL A 160 -8.37 23.44 6.57
C VAL A 160 -8.53 24.10 7.93
N LYS A 161 -7.60 23.88 8.87
CA LYS A 161 -7.62 24.48 10.20
C LYS A 161 -7.43 26.00 10.17
N ASP A 162 -6.64 26.53 9.23
CA ASP A 162 -6.45 27.97 9.06
C ASP A 162 -7.73 28.66 8.61
N TYR A 163 -8.48 28.04 7.70
CA TYR A 163 -9.81 28.54 7.31
C TYR A 163 -10.82 28.49 8.47
N GLN A 164 -10.78 27.44 9.30
CA GLN A 164 -11.62 27.34 10.49
C GLN A 164 -11.27 28.41 11.54
N ALA A 165 -9.96 28.64 11.75
CA ALA A 165 -9.49 29.74 12.62
C ALA A 165 -9.90 31.09 12.10
N ALA A 166 -9.78 31.35 10.78
CA ALA A 166 -10.26 32.60 10.18
C ALA A 166 -11.77 32.80 10.36
N ALA A 167 -12.58 31.77 10.16
CA ALA A 167 -14.02 31.80 10.37
C ALA A 167 -14.34 32.14 11.83
N TYR A 168 -13.70 31.44 12.79
CA TYR A 168 -13.87 31.72 14.21
C TYR A 168 -13.48 33.15 14.58
N LEU A 169 -12.32 33.65 14.14
CA LEU A 169 -11.89 35.03 14.43
C LEU A 169 -12.86 36.07 13.84
N LEU A 170 -13.43 35.78 12.68
CA LEU A 170 -14.45 36.63 12.07
C LEU A 170 -15.76 36.63 12.90
N GLU A 171 -16.18 35.48 13.42
CA GLU A 171 -17.32 35.34 14.33
C GLU A 171 -17.08 36.13 15.64
N GLN A 172 -15.83 36.20 16.13
CA GLN A 172 -15.42 37.02 17.28
C GLN A 172 -15.31 38.51 16.94
N GLY A 173 -15.63 38.92 15.72
CA GLY A 173 -15.70 40.31 15.31
C GLY A 173 -14.42 40.91 14.75
N ALA A 174 -13.51 40.10 14.20
CA ALA A 174 -12.32 40.61 13.52
C ALA A 174 -12.69 41.54 12.35
N ASN A 175 -11.99 42.66 12.24
CA ASN A 175 -12.23 43.69 11.22
C ASN A 175 -11.30 43.49 10.02
N LEU A 176 -11.85 42.91 8.94
CA LEU A 176 -11.07 42.64 7.72
C LEU A 176 -10.60 43.88 6.97
N ASN A 177 -11.24 45.03 7.14
CA ASN A 177 -10.78 46.29 6.53
C ASN A 177 -9.44 46.71 7.15
N ILE A 178 -9.33 46.64 8.47
CA ILE A 178 -8.08 46.95 9.19
C ILE A 178 -6.99 45.96 8.78
N VAL A 179 -7.35 44.67 8.69
CA VAL A 179 -6.40 43.61 8.23
C VAL A 179 -5.91 43.90 6.80
N SER A 180 -6.81 44.23 5.88
CA SER A 180 -6.46 44.56 4.49
C SER A 180 -5.56 45.78 4.38
N ASP A 181 -5.88 46.84 5.10
CA ASP A 181 -5.09 48.09 5.06
C ASP A 181 -3.68 47.91 5.60
N LEU A 182 -3.48 46.98 6.53
CA LEU A 182 -2.17 46.72 7.13
C LEU A 182 -1.31 45.71 6.32
N ILE A 183 -1.93 44.78 5.60
CA ILE A 183 -1.24 43.79 4.77
C ILE A 183 -0.82 44.40 3.43
N VAL A 184 -1.57 45.28 2.84
CA VAL A 184 -1.23 45.93 1.55
C VAL A 184 -0.08 46.90 1.75
N GLN A 185 1.14 46.49 1.39
CA GLN A 185 2.30 47.37 1.39
C GLN A 185 2.38 48.14 0.07
N GLU A 186 2.25 49.47 0.14
CA GLU A 186 2.56 50.35 -0.98
C GLU A 186 4.07 50.44 -1.22
N LEU A 187 4.49 50.33 -2.51
CA LEU A 187 5.89 50.48 -2.84
C LEU A 187 6.37 51.90 -2.67
N THR A 188 7.51 52.09 -2.07
CA THR A 188 8.19 53.40 -2.01
C THR A 188 8.68 53.86 -3.39
N PRO A 189 8.89 55.15 -3.64
CA PRO A 189 9.41 55.62 -4.92
C PRO A 189 10.73 54.94 -5.34
N ASP A 190 11.62 54.62 -4.39
CA ASP A 190 12.89 53.95 -4.64
C ASP A 190 12.67 52.48 -5.00
N GLN A 191 11.68 51.83 -4.35
CA GLN A 191 11.28 50.45 -4.71
C GLN A 191 10.66 50.39 -6.11
N VAL A 192 9.86 51.38 -6.49
CA VAL A 192 9.32 51.46 -7.86
C VAL A 192 10.40 51.62 -8.90
N ARG A 193 11.40 52.51 -8.63
CA ARG A 193 12.57 52.69 -9.54
C ARG A 193 13.34 51.36 -9.68
N LEU A 194 13.66 50.73 -8.55
CA LEU A 194 14.40 49.47 -8.54
C LEU A 194 13.62 48.37 -9.28
N LEU A 195 12.29 48.28 -9.12
CA LEU A 195 11.45 47.33 -9.84
C LEU A 195 11.52 47.53 -11.36
N ASN A 196 11.49 48.80 -11.82
CA ASN A 196 11.62 49.11 -13.24
C ASN A 196 12.99 48.68 -13.79
N ASP A 197 14.08 48.93 -13.04
CA ASP A 197 15.42 48.50 -13.43
C ASP A 197 15.53 46.97 -13.53
N LEU A 198 14.91 46.25 -12.60
CA LEU A 198 14.85 44.79 -12.60
C LEU A 198 14.05 44.24 -13.79
N ILE A 199 12.93 44.88 -14.15
CA ILE A 199 12.15 44.53 -15.34
C ILE A 199 12.98 44.74 -16.62
N ALA A 200 13.71 45.86 -16.71
CA ALA A 200 14.49 46.20 -17.87
C ALA A 200 15.72 45.30 -18.10
N SER A 201 16.33 44.82 -17.01
CA SER A 201 17.52 43.94 -17.04
C SER A 201 17.20 42.44 -17.17
N LYS A 202 15.90 42.06 -17.12
CA LYS A 202 15.49 40.67 -17.11
C LYS A 202 16.01 39.89 -18.31
N THR A 203 16.66 38.80 -18.07
CA THR A 203 17.10 37.80 -19.06
C THR A 203 16.54 36.42 -18.70
N ILE A 204 16.34 35.58 -19.72
CA ILE A 204 15.88 34.21 -19.51
C ILE A 204 17.00 33.25 -19.90
N LEU A 205 17.35 32.36 -18.95
CA LEU A 205 18.33 31.30 -19.18
C LEU A 205 17.58 29.96 -19.23
N ASN A 206 17.80 29.17 -20.27
CA ASN A 206 17.25 27.81 -20.33
C ASN A 206 18.24 26.82 -19.72
N VAL A 207 17.84 26.18 -18.62
CA VAL A 207 18.66 25.20 -17.89
C VAL A 207 17.89 23.87 -17.86
N HIS A 208 18.40 22.86 -18.54
CA HIS A 208 17.80 21.54 -18.66
C HIS A 208 16.31 21.54 -19.10
N GLY A 209 15.95 22.52 -19.94
CA GLY A 209 14.57 22.70 -20.42
C GLY A 209 13.71 23.59 -19.53
N ILE A 210 14.22 24.08 -18.40
CA ILE A 210 13.53 25.00 -17.50
C ILE A 210 13.97 26.43 -17.79
N ASN A 211 13.00 27.34 -17.92
CA ASN A 211 13.27 28.77 -18.10
C ASN A 211 13.50 29.46 -16.76
N VAL A 212 14.69 29.89 -16.47
CA VAL A 212 15.06 30.62 -15.26
C VAL A 212 15.26 32.10 -15.62
N ALA A 213 14.46 32.96 -15.02
CA ALA A 213 14.60 34.41 -15.19
C ALA A 213 15.65 34.97 -14.23
N LEU A 214 16.55 35.76 -14.74
CA LEU A 214 17.57 36.51 -14.00
C LEU A 214 17.31 38.02 -14.20
N ALA A 215 17.13 38.75 -13.09
CA ALA A 215 17.01 40.22 -13.12
C ALA A 215 18.05 40.83 -12.20
N HIS A 216 18.68 41.90 -12.59
CA HIS A 216 19.73 42.54 -11.80
C HIS A 216 19.69 44.06 -11.82
N ALA A 217 20.12 44.67 -10.74
CA ALA A 217 20.22 46.11 -10.64
C ALA A 217 21.39 46.52 -9.75
N SER A 218 21.81 47.80 -9.84
CA SER A 218 22.87 48.37 -9.05
C SER A 218 22.44 49.75 -8.53
N VAL A 219 22.36 49.89 -7.22
CA VAL A 219 22.03 51.16 -6.57
C VAL A 219 23.10 51.46 -5.52
N ASP A 220 23.37 52.78 -5.26
CA ASP A 220 24.41 53.22 -4.32
C ASP A 220 23.84 53.45 -2.88
N TYR A 221 22.59 53.22 -2.69
CA TYR A 221 21.88 53.34 -1.41
C TYR A 221 21.14 52.04 -1.07
N PHE A 222 20.75 51.88 0.17
CA PHE A 222 20.03 50.70 0.61
C PHE A 222 18.54 50.85 0.30
N VAL A 223 17.97 49.85 -0.42
CA VAL A 223 16.51 49.72 -0.63
C VAL A 223 16.08 48.46 0.10
N GLY A 224 15.21 48.68 1.09
CA GLY A 224 14.68 47.54 1.86
C GLY A 224 13.68 46.72 1.07
N ASP A 225 13.43 45.51 1.57
CA ASP A 225 12.36 44.60 1.14
C ASP A 225 12.40 44.17 -0.33
N ILE A 226 13.58 43.74 -0.80
CA ILE A 226 13.78 43.20 -2.16
C ILE A 226 12.93 41.95 -2.37
N ALA A 227 12.60 41.20 -1.28
CA ALA A 227 11.80 40.01 -1.34
C ALA A 227 10.39 40.26 -1.88
N THR A 228 9.77 41.34 -1.47
CA THR A 228 8.48 41.83 -1.99
C THR A 228 8.59 42.24 -3.46
N LEU A 229 9.67 42.92 -3.86
CA LEU A 229 9.89 43.28 -5.26
C LEU A 229 10.07 42.03 -6.14
N ALA A 230 10.82 41.03 -5.70
CA ALA A 230 10.99 39.77 -6.41
C ALA A 230 9.64 39.03 -6.56
N HIS A 231 8.81 39.03 -5.50
CA HIS A 231 7.48 38.44 -5.58
C HIS A 231 6.58 39.15 -6.59
N LYS A 232 6.50 40.50 -6.51
CA LYS A 232 5.74 41.31 -7.46
C LYS A 232 6.22 41.11 -8.90
N LEU A 233 7.53 41.11 -9.15
CA LEU A 233 8.09 40.89 -10.48
C LEU A 233 7.75 39.51 -11.02
N LYS A 234 7.86 38.48 -10.19
CA LYS A 234 7.50 37.10 -10.55
C LYS A 234 6.02 36.97 -10.99
N ASP A 235 5.12 37.62 -10.22
CA ASP A 235 3.69 37.54 -10.50
C ASP A 235 3.26 38.39 -11.69
N MET A 236 3.80 39.59 -11.85
CA MET A 236 3.53 40.47 -12.98
C MET A 236 3.94 39.85 -14.31
N GLU A 237 5.07 39.18 -14.36
CA GLU A 237 5.67 38.59 -15.56
C GLU A 237 5.35 37.09 -15.70
N HIS A 238 4.52 36.51 -14.79
CA HIS A 238 4.13 35.09 -14.76
C HIS A 238 5.32 34.13 -14.81
N LEU A 239 6.39 34.42 -14.05
CA LEU A 239 7.62 33.64 -14.02
C LEU A 239 7.52 32.45 -13.07
N ASP A 240 7.99 31.28 -13.50
CA ASP A 240 8.05 30.11 -12.65
C ASP A 240 9.28 30.11 -11.74
N VAL A 241 10.42 30.58 -12.25
CA VAL A 241 11.67 30.71 -11.52
C VAL A 241 12.28 32.08 -11.76
N LEU A 242 12.61 32.77 -10.67
CA LEU A 242 13.21 34.11 -10.72
C LEU A 242 14.38 34.25 -9.72
N PHE A 243 15.51 34.75 -10.19
CA PHE A 243 16.60 35.23 -9.36
C PHE A 243 16.75 36.73 -9.55
N VAL A 244 16.65 37.47 -8.46
CA VAL A 244 16.86 38.91 -8.40
C VAL A 244 18.19 39.19 -7.70
N LEU A 245 19.06 39.90 -8.35
CA LEU A 245 20.42 40.26 -7.87
C LEU A 245 20.54 41.78 -7.80
N VAL A 246 20.68 42.34 -6.62
CA VAL A 246 20.81 43.79 -6.45
C VAL A 246 22.08 44.13 -5.72
N ARG A 247 22.97 44.88 -6.37
CA ARG A 247 24.09 45.52 -5.68
C ARG A 247 23.58 46.75 -4.94
N MET A 248 23.74 46.78 -3.64
CA MET A 248 23.47 47.95 -2.82
C MET A 248 24.69 48.27 -1.98
N GLU A 249 25.16 49.52 -2.06
CA GLU A 249 26.43 49.92 -1.42
C GLU A 249 27.58 49.00 -1.85
N SER A 250 28.16 48.23 -0.93
CA SER A 250 29.29 47.31 -1.16
C SER A 250 28.88 45.82 -1.16
N ARG A 251 27.60 45.50 -1.20
CA ARG A 251 27.07 44.12 -1.05
C ARG A 251 26.16 43.77 -2.19
N VAL A 252 26.08 42.47 -2.52
CA VAL A 252 25.14 41.94 -3.48
C VAL A 252 24.08 41.16 -2.72
N PHE A 253 22.84 41.61 -2.82
CA PHE A 253 21.67 40.89 -2.28
C PHE A 253 21.07 40.05 -3.39
N ILE A 254 20.86 38.76 -3.08
CA ILE A 254 20.26 37.80 -3.99
C ILE A 254 18.94 37.32 -3.36
N VAL A 255 17.86 37.41 -4.11
CA VAL A 255 16.57 36.85 -3.73
C VAL A 255 16.09 35.93 -4.84
N ALA A 256 15.76 34.70 -4.50
CA ALA A 256 15.27 33.71 -5.46
C ALA A 256 13.88 33.20 -5.09
N ARG A 257 13.08 32.96 -6.12
CA ARG A 257 11.74 32.39 -6.05
C ARG A 257 11.57 31.31 -7.09
N SER A 258 10.98 30.18 -6.71
CA SER A 258 10.63 29.09 -7.61
C SER A 258 9.25 28.53 -7.32
N ARG A 259 8.47 28.25 -8.37
CA ARG A 259 7.23 27.47 -8.32
C ARG A 259 7.47 26.00 -8.69
N LEU A 260 8.68 25.70 -9.22
CA LEU A 260 9.06 24.39 -9.73
C LEU A 260 9.86 23.63 -8.67
N ASN A 261 9.53 22.38 -8.45
CA ASN A 261 10.26 21.51 -7.53
C ASN A 261 11.66 21.13 -8.08
N GLU A 262 11.83 21.23 -9.39
CA GLU A 262 13.07 20.97 -10.12
C GLU A 262 14.17 22.00 -9.82
N VAL A 263 13.80 23.16 -9.28
CA VAL A 263 14.72 24.26 -8.96
C VAL A 263 14.62 24.57 -7.46
N HIS A 264 15.49 23.96 -6.68
CA HIS A 264 15.57 24.19 -5.23
C HIS A 264 16.42 25.43 -4.91
N VAL A 265 15.77 26.60 -4.86
CA VAL A 265 16.49 27.88 -4.69
C VAL A 265 17.28 27.99 -3.39
N GLY A 266 16.85 27.26 -2.33
CA GLY A 266 17.58 27.20 -1.05
C GLY A 266 18.97 26.55 -1.19
N GLU A 267 19.09 25.45 -1.92
CA GLU A 267 20.36 24.77 -2.18
C GLU A 267 21.28 25.64 -3.06
N ILE A 268 20.71 26.29 -4.07
CA ILE A 268 21.48 27.16 -4.97
C ILE A 268 22.06 28.35 -4.20
N LEU A 269 21.26 29.01 -3.35
CA LEU A 269 21.74 30.17 -2.60
C LEU A 269 22.60 29.81 -1.38
N ALA A 270 22.58 28.57 -0.92
CA ALA A 270 23.52 28.07 0.09
C ALA A 270 24.99 28.14 -0.40
N GLU A 271 25.24 27.96 -1.72
CA GLU A 271 26.57 28.11 -2.33
C GLU A 271 27.09 29.58 -2.27
N PHE A 272 26.20 30.56 -2.12
CA PHE A 272 26.49 31.95 -1.88
C PHE A 272 26.40 32.34 -0.40
N GLY A 273 26.46 31.39 0.53
CA GLY A 273 26.37 31.63 1.97
C GLY A 273 25.00 32.08 2.47
N GLY A 274 23.96 31.89 1.65
CA GLY A 274 22.58 32.18 1.99
C GLY A 274 21.81 30.95 2.45
N GLY A 275 20.48 31.03 2.40
CA GLY A 275 19.61 29.92 2.77
C GLY A 275 18.15 30.23 2.51
N GLY A 276 17.30 29.24 2.79
CA GLY A 276 15.85 29.34 2.59
C GLY A 276 15.22 27.97 2.30
N HIS A 277 14.04 28.01 1.74
CA HIS A 277 13.27 26.83 1.34
C HIS A 277 13.44 26.53 -0.16
N ALA A 278 12.86 25.42 -0.61
CA ALA A 278 12.90 25.06 -2.03
C ALA A 278 12.29 26.15 -2.93
N SER A 279 11.22 26.82 -2.46
CA SER A 279 10.46 27.82 -3.22
C SER A 279 10.92 29.27 -3.02
N ALA A 280 11.65 29.58 -1.95
CA ALA A 280 12.06 30.94 -1.59
C ALA A 280 13.37 30.92 -0.80
N ALA A 281 14.34 31.71 -1.25
CA ALA A 281 15.64 31.81 -0.59
C ALA A 281 16.25 33.21 -0.78
N SER A 282 17.19 33.56 0.08
CA SER A 282 17.97 34.80 -0.03
C SER A 282 19.41 34.62 0.42
N SER A 283 20.28 35.48 -0.10
CA SER A 283 21.69 35.57 0.31
C SER A 283 22.16 37.02 0.30
N THR A 284 23.15 37.32 1.11
CA THR A 284 23.90 38.59 1.11
C THR A 284 25.38 38.31 0.92
N VAL A 285 25.86 38.58 -0.29
CA VAL A 285 27.24 38.32 -0.68
C VAL A 285 28.11 39.57 -0.44
N ARG A 286 29.25 39.40 0.22
CA ARG A 286 30.19 40.49 0.56
C ARG A 286 31.47 40.46 -0.23
N ASP A 287 31.90 39.26 -0.62
CA ASP A 287 33.22 39.03 -1.17
C ASP A 287 33.23 38.91 -2.70
N LEU A 288 32.07 39.00 -3.36
CA LEU A 288 31.94 38.94 -4.82
C LEU A 288 31.21 40.20 -5.35
N THR A 289 31.63 40.64 -6.52
CA THR A 289 30.94 41.69 -7.28
C THR A 289 29.68 41.14 -7.96
N LEU A 290 28.77 42.02 -8.33
CA LEU A 290 27.54 41.62 -9.05
C LEU A 290 27.86 40.83 -10.34
N LEU A 291 28.92 41.24 -11.05
CA LEU A 291 29.36 40.56 -12.29
C LEU A 291 29.84 39.13 -12.02
N GLN A 292 30.67 38.95 -10.99
CA GLN A 292 31.12 37.61 -10.59
C GLN A 292 29.98 36.69 -10.14
N VAL A 293 28.99 37.23 -9.45
CA VAL A 293 27.80 36.43 -9.09
C VAL A 293 26.98 36.03 -10.33
N LEU A 294 26.82 36.96 -11.29
CA LEU A 294 26.15 36.69 -12.57
C LEU A 294 26.87 35.66 -13.44
N GLU A 295 28.23 35.61 -13.37
CA GLU A 295 29.03 34.61 -14.07
C GLU A 295 28.98 33.22 -13.41
N GLN A 296 28.94 33.15 -12.09
CA GLN A 296 28.89 31.87 -11.33
C GLN A 296 27.49 31.24 -11.29
N LEU A 297 26.44 32.07 -11.23
CA LEU A 297 25.08 31.60 -11.08
C LEU A 297 24.63 30.60 -12.16
N PRO A 298 24.94 30.77 -13.47
CA PRO A 298 24.59 29.80 -14.50
C PRO A 298 25.20 28.39 -14.27
N GLU A 299 26.46 28.32 -13.81
CA GLU A 299 27.11 27.04 -13.49
C GLU A 299 26.43 26.34 -12.31
N LEU A 300 26.09 27.10 -11.27
CA LEU A 300 25.34 26.58 -10.12
C LEU A 300 23.94 26.14 -10.50
N LEU A 301 23.26 26.86 -11.38
CA LEU A 301 21.97 26.46 -11.91
C LEU A 301 22.07 25.11 -12.65
N HIS A 302 23.07 24.92 -13.50
CA HIS A 302 23.28 23.64 -14.19
C HIS A 302 23.60 22.49 -13.22
N LYS A 303 24.27 22.78 -12.09
CA LYS A 303 24.61 21.78 -11.07
C LYS A 303 23.41 21.36 -10.23
N HIS A 304 22.54 22.30 -9.84
CA HIS A 304 21.45 22.07 -8.85
C HIS A 304 20.04 21.99 -9.44
N VAL A 305 19.85 22.36 -10.73
CA VAL A 305 18.55 22.23 -11.39
C VAL A 305 18.39 20.80 -11.89
N HIS A 306 17.35 20.12 -11.43
CA HIS A 306 17.06 18.78 -11.87
C HIS A 306 16.47 18.78 -13.28
N PRO A 307 16.82 17.79 -14.15
CA PRO A 307 16.29 17.74 -15.49
C PRO A 307 14.77 17.55 -15.48
N GLN A 308 14.09 18.21 -16.42
CA GLN A 308 12.66 18.01 -16.63
C GLN A 308 12.32 16.56 -16.97
N TRP A 309 11.07 16.17 -16.74
CA TRP A 309 10.53 14.90 -17.17
C TRP A 309 10.76 14.67 -18.66
N GLN A 310 11.37 13.54 -18.99
CA GLN A 310 11.65 13.15 -20.36
C GLN A 310 10.77 11.97 -20.76
N VAL A 311 10.55 11.77 -22.06
CA VAL A 311 9.75 10.68 -22.63
C VAL A 311 10.15 9.30 -22.08
N ARG A 312 11.45 9.07 -21.84
CA ARG A 312 11.94 7.80 -21.24
C ARG A 312 11.32 7.48 -19.88
N HIS A 313 10.87 8.48 -19.14
CA HIS A 313 10.24 8.29 -17.84
C HIS A 313 8.75 7.90 -17.94
N LEU A 314 8.13 8.14 -19.10
CA LEU A 314 6.72 7.84 -19.36
C LEU A 314 6.51 6.67 -20.32
N MET A 315 7.50 6.37 -21.17
CA MET A 315 7.33 5.38 -22.23
C MET A 315 7.11 3.98 -21.65
N ALA A 316 6.22 3.23 -22.31
CA ALA A 316 6.06 1.80 -22.07
C ALA A 316 7.13 1.02 -22.86
N THR A 317 7.78 0.08 -22.24
CA THR A 317 8.76 -0.83 -22.85
C THR A 317 8.66 -2.22 -22.18
N PRO A 318 8.86 -3.33 -22.92
CA PRO A 318 8.97 -3.43 -24.37
C PRO A 318 7.65 -3.19 -25.10
N VAL A 319 7.72 -2.67 -26.33
CA VAL A 319 6.56 -2.40 -27.18
C VAL A 319 6.27 -3.60 -28.07
N LYS A 320 5.04 -4.09 -28.05
CA LYS A 320 4.61 -5.09 -29.03
C LYS A 320 4.49 -4.46 -30.40
N SER A 321 5.07 -5.09 -31.40
CA SER A 321 5.15 -4.62 -32.78
C SER A 321 4.80 -5.75 -33.76
N VAL A 322 4.53 -5.38 -35.00
CA VAL A 322 4.33 -6.31 -36.11
C VAL A 322 5.24 -5.93 -37.26
N THR A 323 5.52 -6.86 -38.15
CA THR A 323 6.28 -6.57 -39.38
C THR A 323 5.34 -6.06 -40.49
N ALA A 324 5.89 -5.36 -41.47
CA ALA A 324 5.13 -4.89 -42.63
C ALA A 324 4.39 -6.00 -43.39
N ALA A 325 4.93 -7.21 -43.42
CA ALA A 325 4.35 -8.38 -44.03
C ALA A 325 3.32 -9.15 -43.16
N THR A 326 3.13 -8.74 -41.91
CA THR A 326 2.16 -9.40 -41.00
C THR A 326 0.76 -9.27 -41.52
N LYS A 327 -0.02 -10.36 -41.57
CA LYS A 327 -1.42 -10.34 -42.00
C LYS A 327 -2.30 -9.59 -41.00
N ILE A 328 -3.36 -8.93 -41.50
CA ILE A 328 -4.36 -8.26 -40.66
C ILE A 328 -4.94 -9.17 -39.59
N ALA A 329 -5.27 -10.44 -39.93
CA ALA A 329 -5.76 -11.41 -38.95
C ALA A 329 -4.76 -11.63 -37.77
N GLN A 330 -3.47 -11.71 -38.05
CA GLN A 330 -2.43 -11.89 -37.04
C GLN A 330 -2.29 -10.61 -36.17
N ALA A 331 -2.30 -9.44 -36.82
CA ALA A 331 -2.26 -8.17 -36.11
C ALA A 331 -3.51 -8.00 -35.22
N HIS A 332 -4.69 -8.42 -35.68
CA HIS A 332 -5.93 -8.44 -34.90
C HIS A 332 -5.79 -9.34 -33.65
N GLN A 333 -5.21 -10.53 -33.80
CA GLN A 333 -4.95 -11.41 -32.66
C GLN A 333 -3.99 -10.75 -31.64
N ILE A 334 -2.91 -10.10 -32.10
CA ILE A 334 -1.96 -9.40 -31.22
C ILE A 334 -2.66 -8.28 -30.48
N ILE A 335 -3.40 -7.40 -31.15
CA ILE A 335 -4.12 -6.28 -30.54
C ILE A 335 -5.15 -6.77 -29.52
N SER A 336 -5.89 -7.83 -29.86
CA SER A 336 -6.92 -8.41 -29.00
C SER A 336 -6.29 -9.13 -27.79
N ARG A 337 -5.22 -9.90 -28.02
CA ARG A 337 -4.50 -10.66 -27.01
C ARG A 337 -3.82 -9.78 -25.97
N PHE A 338 -3.23 -8.66 -26.37
CA PHE A 338 -2.50 -7.75 -25.49
C PHE A 338 -3.34 -6.56 -25.01
N HIS A 339 -4.62 -6.50 -25.39
CA HIS A 339 -5.54 -5.39 -25.04
C HIS A 339 -5.02 -3.99 -25.39
N ILE A 340 -4.24 -3.89 -26.48
CA ILE A 340 -3.68 -2.65 -26.98
C ILE A 340 -4.55 -2.09 -28.11
N ASN A 341 -4.49 -0.78 -28.29
CA ASN A 341 -5.31 -0.12 -29.31
C ASN A 341 -4.51 0.25 -30.58
N THR A 342 -3.18 0.18 -30.50
CA THR A 342 -2.30 0.53 -31.61
C THR A 342 -1.01 -0.26 -31.49
N VAL A 343 -0.47 -0.74 -32.60
CA VAL A 343 0.83 -1.40 -32.69
C VAL A 343 1.70 -0.70 -33.72
N PRO A 344 3.00 -0.49 -33.47
CA PRO A 344 3.95 -0.04 -34.48
C PRO A 344 4.27 -1.17 -35.47
N VAL A 345 4.48 -0.79 -36.71
CA VAL A 345 4.90 -1.68 -37.80
C VAL A 345 6.37 -1.46 -38.06
N LEU A 346 7.14 -2.54 -38.05
CA LEU A 346 8.59 -2.52 -38.23
C LEU A 346 9.02 -3.09 -39.58
N ASP A 347 10.06 -2.49 -40.13
CA ASP A 347 10.88 -3.08 -41.17
C ASP A 347 12.33 -3.21 -40.62
N GLY A 348 12.71 -4.45 -40.28
CA GLY A 348 13.87 -4.69 -39.42
C GLY A 348 13.68 -4.07 -38.03
N ALA A 349 14.55 -3.16 -37.64
CA ALA A 349 14.46 -2.39 -36.38
C ALA A 349 13.76 -1.04 -36.50
N LYS A 350 13.46 -0.60 -37.73
CA LYS A 350 12.89 0.72 -38.05
C LYS A 350 11.37 0.72 -37.98
N VAL A 351 10.81 1.71 -37.32
CA VAL A 351 9.36 1.96 -37.36
C VAL A 351 8.98 2.58 -38.69
N VAL A 352 8.18 1.86 -39.50
CA VAL A 352 7.71 2.27 -40.82
C VAL A 352 6.24 2.68 -40.86
N GLY A 353 5.48 2.33 -39.82
CA GLY A 353 4.08 2.69 -39.72
C GLY A 353 3.48 2.38 -38.34
N ILE A 354 2.22 2.72 -38.17
CA ILE A 354 1.38 2.36 -37.03
C ILE A 354 0.04 1.82 -37.50
N VAL A 355 -0.52 0.85 -36.77
CA VAL A 355 -1.82 0.26 -37.08
C VAL A 355 -2.68 0.29 -35.82
N SER A 356 -3.89 0.89 -35.97
CA SER A 356 -4.86 0.97 -34.88
C SER A 356 -5.87 -0.18 -34.91
N ARG A 357 -6.44 -0.52 -33.74
CA ARG A 357 -7.55 -1.48 -33.64
C ARG A 357 -8.69 -1.14 -34.57
N GLN A 358 -9.12 0.14 -34.64
CA GLN A 358 -10.21 0.57 -35.50
C GLN A 358 -9.96 0.27 -36.98
N LEU A 359 -8.70 0.45 -37.44
CA LEU A 359 -8.33 0.13 -38.81
C LEU A 359 -8.38 -1.39 -39.03
N ILE A 360 -7.86 -2.17 -38.12
CA ILE A 360 -7.86 -3.64 -38.22
C ILE A 360 -9.29 -4.18 -38.20
N ASP A 361 -10.16 -3.72 -37.27
CA ASP A 361 -11.56 -4.15 -37.18
C ASP A 361 -12.31 -3.84 -38.48
N LYS A 362 -12.07 -2.66 -39.05
CA LYS A 362 -12.62 -2.30 -40.38
C LYS A 362 -12.09 -3.20 -41.48
N ALA A 363 -10.80 -3.54 -41.47
CA ALA A 363 -10.22 -4.40 -42.48
C ALA A 363 -10.78 -5.83 -42.39
N VAL A 364 -10.97 -6.35 -41.18
CA VAL A 364 -11.63 -7.65 -40.93
C VAL A 364 -13.09 -7.61 -41.40
N TYR A 365 -13.83 -6.53 -41.10
CA TYR A 365 -15.20 -6.35 -41.55
C TYR A 365 -15.34 -6.37 -43.09
N HIS A 366 -14.31 -5.92 -43.82
CA HIS A 366 -14.25 -5.92 -45.27
C HIS A 366 -13.56 -7.16 -45.86
N ASP A 367 -13.45 -8.26 -45.12
CA ASP A 367 -12.82 -9.53 -45.53
C ASP A 367 -11.36 -9.40 -46.01
N LEU A 368 -10.63 -8.38 -45.52
CA LEU A 368 -9.21 -8.12 -45.84
C LEU A 368 -8.22 -8.76 -44.85
N GLN A 369 -8.65 -9.73 -44.09
CA GLN A 369 -7.87 -10.36 -43.01
C GLN A 369 -6.58 -11.01 -43.48
N ASP A 370 -6.49 -11.46 -44.74
CA ASP A 370 -5.33 -12.12 -45.31
C ASP A 370 -4.32 -11.12 -45.93
N GLN A 371 -4.66 -9.85 -46.05
CA GLN A 371 -3.78 -8.81 -46.56
C GLN A 371 -2.70 -8.41 -45.50
N PRO A 372 -1.49 -7.99 -45.97
CA PRO A 372 -0.46 -7.51 -45.06
C PRO A 372 -0.84 -6.13 -44.47
N VAL A 373 -0.38 -5.85 -43.25
CA VAL A 373 -0.64 -4.55 -42.57
C VAL A 373 -0.02 -3.37 -43.28
N SER A 374 1.02 -3.57 -44.07
CA SER A 374 1.66 -2.54 -44.90
C SER A 374 0.70 -1.83 -45.87
N GLU A 375 -0.35 -2.51 -46.34
CA GLU A 375 -1.33 -1.94 -47.23
C GLU A 375 -2.24 -0.89 -46.55
N PHE A 376 -2.39 -0.97 -45.24
CA PHE A 376 -3.39 -0.19 -44.52
C PHE A 376 -2.80 0.61 -43.33
N MET A 377 -1.49 0.45 -43.01
CA MET A 377 -0.82 1.18 -41.93
C MET A 377 -0.78 2.69 -42.22
N HIS A 378 -0.75 3.48 -41.15
CA HIS A 378 -0.43 4.89 -41.21
C HIS A 378 1.08 5.04 -41.29
N SER A 379 1.60 5.60 -42.39
CA SER A 379 3.04 5.82 -42.59
C SER A 379 3.48 7.25 -42.25
N ASP A 380 2.53 8.19 -42.15
CA ASP A 380 2.79 9.54 -41.63
C ASP A 380 2.41 9.63 -40.16
N PHE A 381 3.40 9.55 -39.29
CA PHE A 381 3.22 9.51 -37.85
C PHE A 381 4.36 10.20 -37.12
N LEU A 382 4.02 10.82 -35.99
CA LEU A 382 4.97 11.43 -35.07
C LEU A 382 5.80 10.36 -34.36
N LYS A 383 7.09 10.60 -34.23
CA LYS A 383 8.03 9.82 -33.42
C LYS A 383 8.90 10.77 -32.60
N VAL A 384 9.32 10.35 -31.40
CA VAL A 384 10.13 11.17 -30.51
C VAL A 384 11.32 10.39 -29.97
N SER A 385 12.29 11.11 -29.42
CA SER A 385 13.46 10.54 -28.74
C SER A 385 13.13 10.24 -27.27
N PRO A 386 13.82 9.28 -26.62
CA PRO A 386 13.71 9.09 -25.18
C PRO A 386 14.05 10.34 -24.35
N LYS A 387 14.89 11.22 -24.89
CA LYS A 387 15.37 12.46 -24.26
C LYS A 387 14.43 13.66 -24.46
N THR A 388 13.41 13.53 -25.32
CA THR A 388 12.44 14.61 -25.57
C THR A 388 11.74 15.01 -24.25
N PRO A 389 11.66 16.31 -23.90
CA PRO A 389 10.89 16.77 -22.75
C PRO A 389 9.42 16.41 -22.88
N VAL A 390 8.79 16.07 -21.74
CA VAL A 390 7.38 15.64 -21.73
C VAL A 390 6.45 16.77 -22.16
N GLU A 391 6.78 18.01 -21.86
CA GLU A 391 6.03 19.19 -22.29
C GLU A 391 6.02 19.33 -23.80
N GLU A 392 7.17 19.14 -24.46
CA GLU A 392 7.29 19.13 -25.90
C GLU A 392 6.43 18.01 -26.52
N LEU A 393 6.49 16.81 -25.93
CA LEU A 393 5.65 15.68 -26.34
C LEU A 393 4.16 16.02 -26.21
N GLN A 394 3.77 16.74 -25.16
CA GLN A 394 2.38 17.15 -24.94
C GLN A 394 1.88 18.06 -26.08
N HIS A 395 2.66 19.06 -26.46
CA HIS A 395 2.34 19.94 -27.58
C HIS A 395 2.23 19.14 -28.89
N LEU A 396 3.20 18.28 -29.16
CA LEU A 396 3.22 17.45 -30.36
C LEU A 396 2.02 16.50 -30.47
N ILE A 397 1.59 15.89 -29.36
CA ILE A 397 0.42 14.99 -29.31
C ILE A 397 -0.88 15.78 -29.56
N VAL A 398 -1.01 16.98 -29.03
CA VAL A 398 -2.19 17.83 -29.20
C VAL A 398 -2.28 18.35 -30.64
N GLU A 399 -1.19 18.92 -31.17
CA GLU A 399 -1.13 19.46 -32.49
C GLU A 399 -1.39 18.42 -33.60
N ASN A 400 -0.80 17.22 -33.46
CA ASN A 400 -0.91 16.16 -34.44
C ASN A 400 -2.09 15.21 -34.20
N ASN A 401 -2.89 15.42 -33.11
CA ASN A 401 -4.00 14.57 -32.71
C ASN A 401 -3.65 13.07 -32.69
N GLN A 402 -2.40 12.74 -32.40
CA GLN A 402 -1.89 11.37 -32.40
C GLN A 402 -2.04 10.75 -31.01
N ARG A 403 -2.63 9.56 -30.95
CA ARG A 403 -2.94 8.87 -29.67
C ARG A 403 -1.84 7.92 -29.19
N PHE A 404 -0.92 7.55 -30.06
CA PHE A 404 0.17 6.62 -29.83
C PHE A 404 1.43 7.16 -30.51
N VAL A 405 2.48 7.38 -29.75
CA VAL A 405 3.75 7.93 -30.25
C VAL A 405 4.87 6.93 -30.04
N PRO A 406 5.46 6.36 -31.09
CA PRO A 406 6.66 5.53 -30.98
C PRO A 406 7.84 6.35 -30.48
N VAL A 407 8.60 5.80 -29.54
CA VAL A 407 9.85 6.34 -29.04
C VAL A 407 11.00 5.65 -29.74
N VAL A 408 11.85 6.43 -30.41
CA VAL A 408 12.89 5.90 -31.30
C VAL A 408 14.25 6.46 -30.87
N GLU A 409 15.25 5.59 -30.73
CA GLU A 409 16.65 5.96 -30.48
C GLU A 409 17.53 5.32 -31.57
N GLU A 410 18.39 6.11 -32.22
CA GLU A 410 19.24 5.67 -33.33
C GLU A 410 18.49 4.94 -34.46
N GLY A 411 17.22 5.29 -34.66
CA GLY A 411 16.34 4.67 -35.66
C GLY A 411 15.59 3.41 -35.19
N CYS A 412 15.92 2.88 -34.03
CA CYS A 412 15.30 1.68 -33.47
C CYS A 412 14.14 2.03 -32.50
N LEU A 413 13.09 1.21 -32.48
CA LEU A 413 11.99 1.32 -31.52
C LEU A 413 12.45 0.91 -30.11
N VAL A 414 12.46 1.87 -29.18
CA VAL A 414 12.84 1.62 -27.78
C VAL A 414 11.67 1.71 -26.80
N GLY A 415 10.57 2.32 -27.20
CA GLY A 415 9.42 2.50 -26.36
C GLY A 415 8.20 3.08 -27.10
N ALA A 416 7.11 3.31 -26.40
CA ALA A 416 5.98 4.06 -26.90
C ALA A 416 5.29 4.85 -25.80
N VAL A 417 4.69 5.98 -26.13
CA VAL A 417 3.84 6.78 -25.22
C VAL A 417 2.46 6.89 -25.81
N THR A 418 1.45 6.70 -24.97
CA THR A 418 0.06 6.90 -25.36
C THR A 418 -0.51 8.16 -24.74
N ARG A 419 -1.63 8.67 -25.32
CA ARG A 419 -2.39 9.78 -24.72
C ARG A 419 -2.80 9.50 -23.27
N THR A 420 -3.05 8.25 -22.93
CA THR A 420 -3.39 7.83 -21.55
C THR A 420 -2.21 8.01 -20.60
N ASP A 421 -0.98 7.73 -21.05
CA ASP A 421 0.22 7.92 -20.24
C ASP A 421 0.46 9.40 -19.96
N MET A 422 0.23 10.26 -20.97
CA MET A 422 0.29 11.72 -20.79
C MET A 422 -0.77 12.22 -19.80
N LEU A 423 -2.03 11.78 -19.93
CA LEU A 423 -3.09 12.19 -19.00
C LEU A 423 -2.80 11.73 -17.57
N ARG A 424 -2.21 10.59 -17.40
CA ARG A 424 -1.76 10.10 -16.09
C ARG A 424 -0.63 10.96 -15.52
N HIS A 425 0.32 11.35 -16.35
CA HIS A 425 1.39 12.26 -15.93
C HIS A 425 0.82 13.63 -15.51
N LEU A 426 -0.03 14.24 -16.31
CA LEU A 426 -0.67 15.52 -15.99
C LEU A 426 -1.53 15.47 -14.72
N ALA A 427 -2.19 14.34 -14.47
CA ALA A 427 -2.94 14.12 -13.24
C ALA A 427 -2.03 13.91 -12.00
N SER A 428 -0.74 13.62 -12.22
CA SER A 428 0.25 13.36 -11.18
C SER A 428 1.29 14.48 -10.99
N SER A 429 1.18 15.60 -11.73
CA SER A 429 2.17 16.68 -11.82
C SER A 429 2.37 17.48 -10.54
N ALA A 430 2.80 16.82 -9.47
CA ALA A 430 3.37 17.44 -8.28
C ALA A 430 4.52 16.54 -7.76
N GLY A 431 5.56 16.32 -8.55
CA GLY A 431 6.68 15.51 -8.09
C GLY A 431 7.85 15.42 -9.05
N THR A 432 9.03 15.36 -8.50
CA THR A 432 10.33 15.15 -9.14
C THR A 432 10.29 14.03 -10.19
N PRO A 433 10.90 14.16 -11.37
CA PRO A 433 11.02 13.07 -12.32
C PRO A 433 11.71 11.87 -11.66
N PRO A 434 11.19 10.64 -11.84
CA PRO A 434 11.86 9.47 -11.30
C PRO A 434 13.22 9.31 -11.95
N ARG A 435 14.21 8.92 -11.14
CA ARG A 435 15.48 8.39 -11.66
C ARG A 435 15.16 7.19 -12.53
N THR A 436 15.95 6.94 -13.57
CA THR A 436 15.77 5.86 -14.55
C THR A 436 15.38 4.54 -13.86
N GLY A 437 14.11 4.14 -13.99
CA GLY A 437 13.53 2.97 -13.32
C GLY A 437 12.17 3.21 -12.64
N ASP A 438 11.84 4.46 -12.34
CA ASP A 438 10.69 4.81 -11.50
C ASP A 438 9.44 5.17 -12.33
N GLY A 439 8.75 4.18 -12.82
CA GLY A 439 7.45 4.31 -13.48
C GLY A 439 6.26 4.38 -12.52
N GLY A 440 6.37 5.08 -11.40
CA GLY A 440 5.31 5.20 -10.42
C GLY A 440 4.14 6.06 -10.89
N LEU A 441 3.00 5.44 -11.18
CA LEU A 441 1.74 6.11 -11.48
C LEU A 441 1.04 6.55 -10.20
N ILE A 442 0.77 7.84 -10.09
CA ILE A 442 0.14 8.48 -8.95
C ILE A 442 -1.38 8.45 -9.07
N GLY A 443 -2.04 7.72 -8.17
CA GLY A 443 -3.44 7.91 -7.87
C GLY A 443 -3.63 9.03 -6.85
N ARG A 444 -4.64 9.87 -6.97
CA ARG A 444 -5.00 10.91 -6.01
C ARG A 444 -5.30 10.31 -4.64
N GLY A 445 -4.63 10.81 -3.57
CA GLY A 445 -5.18 10.81 -2.22
C GLY A 445 -4.90 9.61 -1.32
N GLY A 446 -3.82 8.82 -1.49
CA GLY A 446 -3.40 7.78 -0.54
C GLY A 446 -2.06 8.13 0.14
N ARG A 447 -1.81 7.54 1.28
CA ARG A 447 -0.54 7.65 2.02
C ARG A 447 0.59 7.09 1.16
N ARG A 448 1.45 7.97 0.63
CA ARG A 448 2.57 7.54 -0.22
C ARG A 448 3.76 7.21 0.67
N TYR A 449 4.16 5.94 0.70
CA TYR A 449 5.36 5.53 1.43
C TYR A 449 6.62 6.01 0.71
N LYS A 450 7.46 6.78 1.42
CA LYS A 450 8.80 7.15 0.95
C LYS A 450 9.77 5.98 1.14
N ARG A 451 10.84 5.91 0.34
CA ARG A 451 11.88 4.87 0.41
C ARG A 451 12.37 4.61 1.85
N ASN A 452 12.69 5.65 2.58
CA ASN A 452 13.17 5.55 3.97
C ASN A 452 12.12 4.94 4.91
N GLN A 453 10.83 5.14 4.64
CA GLN A 453 9.75 4.53 5.44
C GLN A 453 9.66 3.03 5.16
N ILE A 454 9.75 2.60 3.90
CA ILE A 454 9.78 1.17 3.54
C ILE A 454 11.00 0.49 4.15
N GLN A 455 12.18 1.10 4.09
CA GLN A 455 13.39 0.57 4.73
C GLN A 455 13.21 0.41 6.24
N ARG A 456 12.56 1.36 6.91
CA ARG A 456 12.21 1.24 8.34
C ARG A 456 11.20 0.13 8.60
N LEU A 457 10.17 -0.03 7.73
CA LEU A 457 9.21 -1.13 7.85
C LEU A 457 9.90 -2.49 7.71
N VAL A 458 10.78 -2.65 6.72
CA VAL A 458 11.59 -3.86 6.52
C VAL A 458 12.42 -4.15 7.78
N LYS A 459 13.13 -3.13 8.32
CA LYS A 459 13.98 -3.29 9.50
C LYS A 459 13.20 -3.63 10.78
N ASN A 460 12.03 -3.02 10.98
CA ASN A 460 11.30 -3.11 12.25
C ASN A 460 10.27 -4.24 12.30
N ARG A 461 9.74 -4.67 11.15
CA ARG A 461 8.62 -5.64 11.08
C ARG A 461 9.04 -7.03 10.64
N LEU A 462 10.14 -7.16 9.91
CA LEU A 462 10.57 -8.44 9.39
C LEU A 462 11.59 -9.12 10.30
N PRO A 463 11.53 -10.46 10.44
CA PRO A 463 12.59 -11.22 11.12
C PRO A 463 13.97 -10.97 10.48
N GLY A 464 15.03 -10.95 11.28
CA GLY A 464 16.40 -10.70 10.80
C GLY A 464 16.87 -11.65 9.70
N ARG A 465 16.27 -12.86 9.62
CA ARG A 465 16.49 -13.81 8.54
C ARG A 465 15.98 -13.28 7.21
N ILE A 466 14.74 -12.76 7.18
CA ILE A 466 14.13 -12.21 5.97
C ILE A 466 14.89 -10.98 5.51
N GLN A 467 15.27 -10.10 6.45
CA GLN A 467 16.09 -8.92 6.12
C GLN A 467 17.39 -9.31 5.44
N ARG A 468 18.10 -10.33 5.95
CA ARG A 468 19.32 -10.85 5.33
C ARG A 468 19.07 -11.42 3.94
N ALA A 469 18.02 -12.25 3.78
CA ALA A 469 17.66 -12.81 2.49
C ALA A 469 17.39 -11.73 1.44
N LEU A 470 16.65 -10.65 1.78
CA LEU A 470 16.39 -9.54 0.88
C LEU A 470 17.68 -8.79 0.49
N THR A 471 18.61 -8.60 1.44
CA THR A 471 19.91 -7.97 1.17
C THR A 471 20.78 -8.86 0.28
N GLU A 472 20.84 -10.16 0.56
CA GLU A 472 21.61 -11.13 -0.24
C GLU A 472 21.08 -11.22 -1.67
N LEU A 473 19.75 -11.19 -1.86
CA LEU A 473 19.12 -11.14 -3.18
C LEU A 473 19.52 -9.87 -3.94
N GLY A 474 19.51 -8.71 -3.26
CA GLY A 474 19.95 -7.44 -3.84
C GLY A 474 21.41 -7.45 -4.29
N ASN A 475 22.31 -8.01 -3.48
CA ASN A 475 23.74 -8.11 -3.82
C ASN A 475 23.97 -8.97 -5.08
N VAL A 476 23.32 -10.13 -5.19
CA VAL A 476 23.41 -10.98 -6.38
C VAL A 476 22.78 -10.29 -7.59
N ALA A 477 21.69 -9.56 -7.39
CA ALA A 477 21.02 -8.77 -8.43
C ALA A 477 21.95 -7.72 -9.04
N ASP A 478 22.70 -6.98 -8.20
CA ASP A 478 23.62 -5.93 -8.62
C ASP A 478 24.80 -6.53 -9.40
N GLU A 479 25.37 -7.64 -8.94
CA GLU A 479 26.47 -8.30 -9.61
C GLU A 479 26.08 -8.89 -10.98
N MET A 480 24.82 -9.35 -11.12
CA MET A 480 24.27 -9.83 -12.39
C MET A 480 23.71 -8.69 -13.27
N ALA A 481 23.71 -7.45 -12.78
CA ALA A 481 23.11 -6.27 -13.43
C ALA A 481 21.63 -6.50 -13.81
N LEU A 482 20.85 -7.18 -12.95
CA LEU A 482 19.44 -7.48 -13.16
C LEU A 482 18.59 -6.69 -12.16
N PRO A 483 17.49 -6.04 -12.59
CA PRO A 483 16.49 -5.49 -11.68
C PRO A 483 15.72 -6.61 -10.98
N VAL A 484 15.71 -6.59 -9.65
CA VAL A 484 15.04 -7.61 -8.83
C VAL A 484 14.10 -6.98 -7.82
N PHE A 485 12.94 -7.58 -7.66
CA PHE A 485 11.84 -7.05 -6.84
C PHE A 485 11.23 -8.13 -5.96
N VAL A 486 10.85 -7.78 -4.75
CA VAL A 486 9.89 -8.57 -3.98
C VAL A 486 8.49 -8.00 -4.24
N VAL A 487 7.49 -8.87 -4.44
CA VAL A 487 6.21 -8.47 -5.02
C VAL A 487 4.99 -9.09 -4.32
N GLY A 488 3.83 -8.56 -4.60
CA GLY A 488 2.54 -9.20 -4.33
C GLY A 488 2.11 -9.21 -2.88
N GLY A 489 1.69 -10.41 -2.41
CA GLY A 489 1.13 -10.61 -1.07
C GLY A 489 2.03 -10.18 0.06
N PHE A 490 3.33 -10.43 -0.06
CA PHE A 490 4.33 -10.04 0.92
C PHE A 490 4.38 -8.51 1.12
N VAL A 491 4.42 -7.75 0.02
CA VAL A 491 4.47 -6.27 0.09
C VAL A 491 3.20 -5.72 0.71
N ARG A 492 2.02 -6.21 0.30
CA ARG A 492 0.73 -5.85 0.90
C ARG A 492 0.73 -6.11 2.40
N ASP A 493 1.12 -7.32 2.82
CA ASP A 493 1.05 -7.75 4.21
C ASP A 493 2.08 -6.99 5.07
N LEU A 494 3.26 -6.63 4.51
CA LEU A 494 4.22 -5.73 5.15
C LEU A 494 3.61 -4.34 5.43
N LEU A 495 2.85 -3.77 4.49
CA LEU A 495 2.17 -2.49 4.67
C LEU A 495 1.04 -2.59 5.69
N LEU A 496 0.29 -3.70 5.71
CA LEU A 496 -0.80 -3.96 6.64
C LEU A 496 -0.33 -4.38 8.04
N ASN A 497 0.96 -4.57 8.26
CA ASN A 497 1.53 -5.12 9.50
C ASN A 497 1.00 -6.52 9.84
N VAL A 498 0.82 -7.35 8.82
CA VAL A 498 0.46 -8.76 8.94
C VAL A 498 1.70 -9.61 8.69
N GLU A 499 1.94 -10.59 9.55
CA GLU A 499 3.08 -11.49 9.37
C GLU A 499 2.88 -12.33 8.11
N ASN A 500 3.85 -12.26 7.20
CA ASN A 500 3.91 -13.07 6.00
C ASN A 500 5.38 -13.36 5.67
N LEU A 501 5.75 -14.62 5.62
CA LEU A 501 7.11 -15.08 5.35
C LEU A 501 7.26 -15.67 3.94
N ASP A 502 6.23 -15.59 3.11
CA ASP A 502 6.20 -16.11 1.74
C ASP A 502 6.75 -15.04 0.78
N LEU A 503 7.98 -15.26 0.31
CA LEU A 503 8.71 -14.31 -0.50
C LEU A 503 8.58 -14.65 -1.99
N ASP A 504 7.80 -13.85 -2.70
CA ASP A 504 7.71 -13.86 -4.16
C ASP A 504 8.72 -12.88 -4.76
N ILE A 505 9.73 -13.38 -5.46
CA ILE A 505 10.76 -12.57 -6.11
C ILE A 505 10.52 -12.55 -7.62
N VAL A 506 10.55 -11.36 -8.20
CA VAL A 506 10.46 -11.16 -9.66
C VAL A 506 11.74 -10.52 -10.17
N VAL A 507 12.27 -11.11 -11.23
CA VAL A 507 13.51 -10.68 -11.90
C VAL A 507 13.17 -10.16 -13.30
N GLU A 508 13.54 -8.93 -13.62
CA GLU A 508 13.50 -8.45 -15.03
C GLU A 508 14.68 -9.03 -15.80
N GLY A 509 14.50 -10.25 -16.30
CA GLY A 509 15.51 -11.05 -16.97
C GLY A 509 15.25 -12.54 -16.76
N ASP A 510 16.30 -13.34 -16.83
CA ASP A 510 16.21 -14.78 -16.59
C ASP A 510 16.20 -15.07 -15.07
N GLY A 511 14.99 -15.29 -14.53
CA GLY A 511 14.80 -15.61 -13.12
C GLY A 511 15.34 -16.99 -12.73
N ILE A 512 15.43 -17.94 -13.68
CA ILE A 512 16.00 -19.26 -13.42
C ILE A 512 17.52 -19.14 -13.27
N ALA A 513 18.21 -18.48 -14.20
CA ALA A 513 19.65 -18.23 -14.11
C ALA A 513 20.01 -17.45 -12.83
N PHE A 514 19.19 -16.45 -12.46
CA PHE A 514 19.35 -15.72 -11.19
C PHE A 514 19.21 -16.65 -9.97
N ALA A 515 18.17 -17.50 -9.94
CA ALA A 515 17.93 -18.42 -8.82
C ALA A 515 19.05 -19.46 -8.69
N GLU A 516 19.60 -19.95 -9.80
CA GLU A 516 20.72 -20.89 -9.82
C GLU A 516 22.02 -20.26 -9.29
N GLU A 517 22.34 -19.02 -9.72
CA GLU A 517 23.50 -18.30 -9.23
C GLU A 517 23.37 -17.97 -7.73
N PHE A 518 22.19 -17.53 -7.31
CA PHE A 518 21.89 -17.28 -5.90
C PHE A 518 22.06 -18.57 -5.06
N ALA A 519 21.48 -19.69 -5.51
CA ALA A 519 21.54 -20.96 -4.80
C ALA A 519 22.99 -21.47 -4.67
N LYS A 520 23.81 -21.32 -5.72
CA LYS A 520 25.22 -21.69 -5.72
C LYS A 520 26.02 -20.92 -4.67
N ARG A 521 25.79 -19.60 -4.52
CA ARG A 521 26.51 -18.76 -3.56
C ARG A 521 26.11 -19.03 -2.11
N HIS A 522 24.84 -19.31 -1.88
CA HIS A 522 24.28 -19.49 -0.54
C HIS A 522 24.08 -20.95 -0.12
N ASN A 523 24.67 -21.90 -0.87
CA ASN A 523 24.56 -23.34 -0.62
C ASN A 523 23.09 -23.81 -0.47
N CYS A 524 22.21 -23.29 -1.32
CA CYS A 524 20.80 -23.63 -1.39
C CYS A 524 20.54 -24.66 -2.49
N ARG A 525 19.40 -25.37 -2.42
CA ARG A 525 18.91 -26.19 -3.54
C ARG A 525 17.95 -25.36 -4.39
N VAL A 526 17.91 -25.63 -5.69
CA VAL A 526 16.98 -25.00 -6.61
C VAL A 526 16.15 -26.04 -7.35
N ARG A 527 14.85 -25.74 -7.56
CA ARG A 527 13.96 -26.51 -8.44
C ARG A 527 13.42 -25.56 -9.50
N CYS A 528 13.76 -25.83 -10.75
CA CYS A 528 13.40 -25.00 -11.89
C CYS A 528 12.16 -25.55 -12.62
N HIS A 529 11.30 -24.64 -13.09
CA HIS A 529 10.14 -24.92 -13.92
C HIS A 529 10.25 -24.10 -15.22
N HIS A 530 11.03 -24.59 -16.17
CA HIS A 530 11.39 -23.88 -17.41
C HIS A 530 10.16 -23.40 -18.21
N LYS A 531 9.08 -24.19 -18.26
CA LYS A 531 7.86 -23.84 -18.98
C LYS A 531 7.25 -22.51 -18.52
N PHE A 532 7.42 -22.15 -17.25
CA PHE A 532 6.82 -20.94 -16.65
C PHE A 532 7.87 -19.90 -16.24
N GLY A 533 9.16 -20.14 -16.52
CA GLY A 533 10.24 -19.25 -16.12
C GLY A 533 10.32 -19.03 -14.60
N THR A 534 10.04 -20.08 -13.79
CA THR A 534 10.03 -20.00 -12.32
C THR A 534 10.99 -20.98 -11.70
N ALA A 535 11.51 -20.63 -10.54
CA ALA A 535 12.37 -21.48 -9.73
C ALA A 535 12.02 -21.34 -8.24
N VAL A 536 12.19 -22.41 -7.48
CA VAL A 536 12.05 -22.42 -6.02
C VAL A 536 13.44 -22.66 -5.42
N VAL A 537 13.95 -21.67 -4.71
CA VAL A 537 15.19 -21.78 -3.94
C VAL A 537 14.88 -22.30 -2.55
N ILE A 538 15.57 -23.37 -2.12
CA ILE A 538 15.31 -24.04 -0.85
C ILE A 538 16.59 -23.96 0.00
N TYR A 539 16.52 -23.21 1.09
CA TYR A 539 17.61 -23.11 2.08
C TYR A 539 17.82 -24.44 2.83
N PRO A 540 19.00 -24.66 3.43
CA PRO A 540 19.29 -25.90 4.17
C PRO A 540 18.33 -26.18 5.32
N ASP A 541 17.74 -25.14 5.92
CA ASP A 541 16.77 -25.22 7.02
C ASP A 541 15.32 -25.36 6.54
N GLY A 542 15.10 -25.53 5.22
CA GLY A 542 13.79 -25.75 4.62
C GLY A 542 13.02 -24.48 4.25
N PHE A 543 13.55 -23.28 4.49
CA PHE A 543 12.93 -22.03 4.03
C PHE A 543 12.97 -21.96 2.49
N LYS A 544 11.91 -21.40 1.91
CA LYS A 544 11.73 -21.35 0.45
C LYS A 544 11.58 -19.91 -0.02
N LEU A 545 12.15 -19.65 -1.21
CA LEU A 545 11.94 -18.43 -1.97
C LEU A 545 11.40 -18.82 -3.35
N ASP A 546 10.32 -18.19 -3.75
CA ASP A 546 9.77 -18.37 -5.09
C ASP A 546 10.34 -17.25 -5.99
N VAL A 547 11.07 -17.65 -7.05
CA VAL A 547 11.70 -16.73 -8.00
C VAL A 547 11.05 -16.91 -9.37
N ALA A 548 10.66 -15.82 -9.99
CA ALA A 548 10.06 -15.83 -11.32
C ALA A 548 10.70 -14.79 -12.23
N SER A 549 10.83 -15.08 -13.51
CA SER A 549 11.09 -14.06 -14.53
C SER A 549 9.88 -13.14 -14.65
N ALA A 550 10.09 -11.85 -14.78
CA ALA A 550 9.03 -10.90 -15.09
C ALA A 550 8.37 -11.28 -16.42
N ARG A 551 7.05 -11.45 -16.39
CA ARG A 551 6.33 -12.02 -17.54
C ARG A 551 4.97 -11.41 -17.75
N MET A 552 4.50 -11.47 -19.00
CA MET A 552 3.11 -11.22 -19.37
C MET A 552 2.41 -12.56 -19.58
N GLU A 553 1.17 -12.65 -19.13
CA GLU A 553 0.29 -13.80 -19.34
C GLU A 553 -0.86 -13.45 -20.28
N TYR A 554 -1.24 -14.35 -21.14
CA TYR A 554 -2.41 -14.21 -22.00
C TYR A 554 -3.15 -15.53 -22.12
N TYR A 555 -4.46 -15.44 -22.16
CA TYR A 555 -5.37 -16.57 -22.11
C TYR A 555 -6.01 -16.78 -23.47
N LEU A 556 -5.73 -17.92 -24.10
CA LEU A 556 -6.32 -18.30 -25.39
C LEU A 556 -7.83 -18.54 -25.28
N ARG A 557 -8.30 -19.00 -24.13
CA ARG A 557 -9.71 -19.27 -23.81
C ARG A 557 -9.96 -18.95 -22.32
N PRO A 558 -11.20 -18.55 -21.94
CA PRO A 558 -11.55 -18.42 -20.54
C PRO A 558 -11.23 -19.66 -19.72
N GLY A 559 -10.54 -19.48 -18.58
CA GLY A 559 -10.18 -20.57 -17.67
C GLY A 559 -9.03 -21.47 -18.10
N ALA A 560 -8.41 -21.26 -19.26
CA ALA A 560 -7.22 -21.99 -19.69
C ALA A 560 -5.98 -21.65 -18.85
N LEU A 561 -4.94 -22.46 -18.91
CA LEU A 561 -3.61 -22.06 -18.42
C LEU A 561 -3.05 -20.99 -19.36
N PRO A 562 -2.42 -19.94 -18.83
CA PRO A 562 -1.85 -18.88 -19.65
C PRO A 562 -0.58 -19.34 -20.39
N ASP A 563 -0.39 -18.79 -21.58
CA ASP A 563 0.91 -18.75 -22.22
C ASP A 563 1.70 -17.56 -21.63
N VAL A 564 3.03 -17.69 -21.54
CA VAL A 564 3.88 -16.71 -20.87
C VAL A 564 4.96 -16.18 -21.82
N GLU A 565 5.22 -14.86 -21.74
CA GLU A 565 6.31 -14.19 -22.44
C GLU A 565 7.09 -13.29 -21.48
N HIS A 566 8.40 -13.20 -21.63
CA HIS A 566 9.24 -12.29 -20.83
C HIS A 566 8.81 -10.83 -21.01
N SER A 567 8.78 -10.07 -19.93
CA SER A 567 8.31 -8.69 -19.92
C SER A 567 8.94 -7.88 -18.78
N SER A 568 8.49 -6.66 -18.58
CA SER A 568 8.89 -5.82 -17.42
C SER A 568 8.08 -6.15 -16.17
N VAL A 569 8.59 -5.72 -14.99
CA VAL A 569 7.86 -5.84 -13.71
C VAL A 569 6.49 -5.18 -13.78
N LYS A 570 6.35 -4.04 -14.49
CA LYS A 570 5.06 -3.37 -14.68
C LYS A 570 4.02 -4.29 -15.32
N MET A 571 4.41 -5.06 -16.32
CA MET A 571 3.51 -5.99 -17.02
C MET A 571 3.27 -7.26 -16.20
N ASP A 572 4.27 -7.71 -15.43
CA ASP A 572 4.08 -8.81 -14.45
C ASP A 572 3.06 -8.43 -13.40
N LEU A 573 3.10 -7.20 -12.89
CA LEU A 573 2.11 -6.71 -11.95
C LEU A 573 0.71 -6.56 -12.59
N TYR A 574 0.62 -6.21 -13.89
CA TYR A 574 -0.65 -6.07 -14.61
C TYR A 574 -1.44 -7.36 -14.77
N ARG A 575 -0.76 -8.52 -14.90
CA ARG A 575 -1.41 -9.83 -15.04
C ARG A 575 -2.01 -10.37 -13.74
N ARG A 576 -1.69 -9.76 -12.58
CA ARG A 576 -2.14 -10.23 -11.26
C ARG A 576 -3.64 -10.03 -11.09
N ASP A 577 -4.17 -10.59 -10.02
CA ASP A 577 -5.61 -10.66 -9.76
C ASP A 577 -6.23 -9.33 -9.32
N PHE A 578 -5.65 -8.69 -8.29
CA PHE A 578 -6.18 -7.48 -7.66
C PHE A 578 -5.10 -6.43 -7.46
N THR A 579 -5.51 -5.15 -7.48
CA THR A 579 -4.62 -3.99 -7.31
C THR A 579 -3.79 -4.05 -6.04
N ILE A 580 -4.36 -4.54 -4.93
CA ILE A 580 -3.67 -4.71 -3.64
C ILE A 580 -2.49 -5.70 -3.69
N ASN A 581 -2.42 -6.54 -4.72
CA ASN A 581 -1.34 -7.50 -4.96
C ASN A 581 -0.37 -7.05 -6.05
N THR A 582 -0.50 -5.81 -6.56
CA THR A 582 0.36 -5.26 -7.62
C THR A 582 1.43 -4.31 -7.11
N LEU A 583 1.82 -4.47 -5.88
CA LEU A 583 2.90 -3.70 -5.26
C LEU A 583 4.23 -4.45 -5.38
N ALA A 584 5.30 -3.72 -5.60
CA ALA A 584 6.66 -4.26 -5.65
C ALA A 584 7.63 -3.37 -4.86
N ILE A 585 8.65 -3.97 -4.25
CA ILE A 585 9.75 -3.26 -3.59
C ILE A 585 11.04 -3.67 -4.29
N SER A 586 11.82 -2.67 -4.73
CA SER A 586 13.13 -2.87 -5.36
C SER A 586 14.15 -3.40 -4.36
N LEU A 587 14.95 -4.40 -4.76
CA LEU A 587 15.96 -5.05 -3.92
C LEU A 587 17.40 -4.61 -4.25
N ASN A 588 17.68 -4.11 -5.45
CA ASN A 588 19.00 -3.60 -5.86
C ASN A 588 19.47 -2.50 -4.91
N HIS A 589 20.76 -2.48 -4.57
CA HIS A 589 21.33 -1.62 -3.51
C HIS A 589 20.99 -0.14 -3.68
N ASP A 590 21.18 0.42 -4.89
CA ASP A 590 20.96 1.84 -5.16
C ASP A 590 19.51 2.29 -5.00
N VAL A 591 18.57 1.37 -5.18
CA VAL A 591 17.11 1.61 -5.13
C VAL A 591 16.41 0.78 -4.05
N PHE A 592 17.14 0.16 -3.14
CA PHE A 592 16.59 -0.70 -2.10
C PHE A 592 15.52 0.01 -1.26
N GLY A 593 14.35 -0.62 -1.18
CA GLY A 593 13.20 -0.07 -0.44
C GLY A 593 12.33 0.90 -1.26
N GLU A 594 12.59 1.08 -2.55
CA GLU A 594 11.70 1.82 -3.42
C GLU A 594 10.41 1.02 -3.67
N LEU A 595 9.26 1.63 -3.38
CA LEU A 595 7.95 1.00 -3.55
C LEU A 595 7.33 1.39 -4.88
N LEU A 596 7.15 0.40 -5.76
CA LEU A 596 6.50 0.56 -7.06
C LEU A 596 5.00 0.27 -6.95
N ASP A 597 4.18 1.25 -7.32
CA ASP A 597 2.71 1.16 -7.36
C ASP A 597 2.17 1.76 -8.66
N TYR A 598 2.05 0.92 -9.68
CA TYR A 598 1.56 1.32 -11.01
C TYR A 598 0.02 1.37 -11.11
N TYR A 599 -0.69 0.67 -10.22
CA TYR A 599 -2.12 0.40 -10.37
C TYR A 599 -2.97 0.86 -9.19
N GLY A 600 -2.38 1.64 -8.26
CA GLY A 600 -3.08 2.23 -7.12
C GLY A 600 -3.33 1.26 -5.97
N GLY A 601 -2.46 0.26 -5.80
CA GLY A 601 -2.57 -0.73 -4.73
C GLY A 601 -2.51 -0.13 -3.33
N GLN A 602 -1.67 0.89 -3.09
CA GLN A 602 -1.61 1.59 -1.80
C GLN A 602 -2.94 2.26 -1.46
N ARG A 603 -3.54 2.97 -2.43
CA ARG A 603 -4.86 3.59 -2.24
C ARG A 603 -5.91 2.55 -1.87
N ASP A 604 -5.93 1.42 -2.58
CA ASP A 604 -6.93 0.39 -2.36
C ASP A 604 -6.73 -0.34 -1.02
N ILE A 605 -5.50 -0.39 -0.51
CA ILE A 605 -5.19 -0.84 0.86
C ILE A 605 -5.73 0.15 1.89
N ASP A 606 -5.50 1.45 1.70
CA ASP A 606 -5.99 2.51 2.60
C ASP A 606 -7.52 2.57 2.63
N GLU A 607 -8.17 2.42 1.45
CA GLU A 607 -9.63 2.36 1.29
C GLU A 607 -10.22 1.00 1.71
N LYS A 608 -9.39 0.01 2.04
CA LYS A 608 -9.78 -1.38 2.34
C LYS A 608 -10.64 -1.99 1.23
N ALA A 609 -10.25 -1.81 -0.02
CA ALA A 609 -11.01 -2.23 -1.19
C ALA A 609 -10.28 -3.30 -2.02
N VAL A 610 -11.00 -4.33 -2.44
CA VAL A 610 -10.54 -5.34 -3.40
C VAL A 610 -11.02 -4.94 -4.79
N ARG A 611 -10.08 -4.58 -5.69
CA ARG A 611 -10.39 -4.17 -7.07
C ARG A 611 -9.59 -4.98 -8.09
N VAL A 612 -10.26 -5.36 -9.20
CA VAL A 612 -9.58 -5.98 -10.35
C VAL A 612 -8.85 -4.92 -11.18
N LEU A 613 -7.83 -5.32 -11.91
CA LEU A 613 -7.04 -4.42 -12.75
C LEU A 613 -7.77 -4.02 -14.05
N HIS A 614 -8.60 -4.92 -14.60
CA HIS A 614 -9.34 -4.67 -15.85
C HIS A 614 -10.66 -5.46 -15.91
N ASN A 615 -11.56 -5.03 -16.78
CA ASN A 615 -12.93 -5.54 -16.84
C ASN A 615 -13.05 -7.02 -17.27
N LEU A 616 -12.05 -7.58 -17.95
CA LEU A 616 -12.04 -8.98 -18.38
C LEU A 616 -11.37 -9.93 -17.38
N SER A 617 -10.95 -9.42 -16.23
CA SER A 617 -10.18 -10.18 -15.22
C SER A 617 -10.84 -11.50 -14.84
N PHE A 618 -12.16 -11.52 -14.61
CA PHE A 618 -12.90 -12.74 -14.29
C PHE A 618 -13.25 -13.61 -15.51
N VAL A 619 -13.18 -13.04 -16.72
CA VAL A 619 -13.34 -13.80 -17.98
C VAL A 619 -12.08 -14.59 -18.27
N GLU A 620 -10.91 -13.97 -18.11
CA GLU A 620 -9.60 -14.60 -18.30
C GLU A 620 -9.36 -15.70 -17.28
N ASP A 621 -9.56 -15.39 -16.01
CA ASP A 621 -9.42 -16.35 -14.91
C ASP A 621 -10.59 -16.30 -13.93
N PRO A 622 -11.61 -17.15 -14.13
CA PRO A 622 -12.76 -17.17 -13.23
C PRO A 622 -12.46 -17.66 -11.81
N THR A 623 -11.28 -18.27 -11.53
CA THR A 623 -10.88 -18.60 -10.15
C THR A 623 -10.72 -17.37 -9.28
N ARG A 624 -10.48 -16.20 -9.90
CA ARG A 624 -10.42 -14.91 -9.19
C ARG A 624 -11.70 -14.57 -8.43
N VAL A 625 -12.85 -15.21 -8.77
CA VAL A 625 -14.11 -15.08 -8.01
C VAL A 625 -13.92 -15.61 -6.59
N PHE A 626 -13.34 -16.79 -6.43
CA PHE A 626 -13.05 -17.39 -5.12
C PHE A 626 -12.00 -16.56 -4.36
N ARG A 627 -10.98 -16.11 -5.08
CA ARG A 627 -9.90 -15.28 -4.54
C ARG A 627 -10.40 -13.92 -4.05
N ALA A 628 -11.32 -13.27 -4.79
CA ALA A 628 -11.94 -12.01 -4.39
C ALA A 628 -12.64 -12.16 -3.03
N VAL A 629 -13.47 -13.20 -2.90
CA VAL A 629 -14.18 -13.48 -1.65
C VAL A 629 -13.19 -13.83 -0.51
N ARG A 630 -12.14 -14.57 -0.80
CA ARG A 630 -11.13 -14.92 0.19
C ARG A 630 -10.39 -13.69 0.69
N PHE A 631 -9.94 -12.79 -0.19
CA PHE A 631 -9.28 -11.55 0.22
C PHE A 631 -10.24 -10.58 0.92
N GLU A 632 -11.49 -10.46 0.46
CA GLU A 632 -12.53 -9.68 1.13
C GLU A 632 -12.64 -10.07 2.61
N GLN A 633 -12.75 -11.36 2.89
CA GLN A 633 -12.95 -11.85 4.25
C GLN A 633 -11.65 -11.91 5.08
N ARG A 634 -10.56 -12.39 4.49
CA ARG A 634 -9.28 -12.52 5.19
C ARG A 634 -8.71 -11.17 5.64
N LEU A 635 -8.82 -10.14 4.79
CA LEU A 635 -8.27 -8.82 5.07
C LEU A 635 -9.28 -7.88 5.74
N GLY A 636 -10.57 -8.26 5.83
CA GLY A 636 -11.63 -7.37 6.29
C GLY A 636 -11.85 -6.19 5.35
N PHE A 637 -11.68 -6.42 4.04
CA PHE A 637 -11.86 -5.43 2.98
C PHE A 637 -13.23 -5.59 2.34
N GLU A 638 -13.64 -4.62 1.50
CA GLU A 638 -14.85 -4.69 0.69
C GLU A 638 -14.51 -4.84 -0.79
N VAL A 639 -15.28 -5.65 -1.52
CA VAL A 639 -15.17 -5.73 -2.98
C VAL A 639 -15.71 -4.44 -3.59
N GLY A 640 -14.89 -3.74 -4.38
CA GLY A 640 -15.27 -2.49 -5.03
C GLY A 640 -16.49 -2.66 -5.97
N ARG A 641 -17.35 -1.66 -6.10
CA ARG A 641 -18.63 -1.74 -6.84
C ARG A 641 -18.48 -2.28 -8.27
N GLN A 642 -17.49 -1.79 -9.03
CA GLN A 642 -17.22 -2.28 -10.39
C GLN A 642 -16.77 -3.75 -10.37
N THR A 643 -15.90 -4.12 -9.44
CA THR A 643 -15.41 -5.49 -9.27
C THR A 643 -16.54 -6.43 -8.91
N GLU A 644 -17.44 -6.03 -8.00
CA GLU A 644 -18.65 -6.79 -7.63
C GLU A 644 -19.58 -7.00 -8.84
N HIS A 645 -19.78 -5.96 -9.65
CA HIS A 645 -20.59 -6.07 -10.88
C HIS A 645 -19.99 -7.09 -11.85
N LEU A 646 -18.68 -7.04 -12.10
CA LEU A 646 -17.98 -7.96 -13.00
C LEU A 646 -17.99 -9.40 -12.45
N LEU A 647 -17.81 -9.56 -11.15
CA LEU A 647 -17.90 -10.85 -10.47
C LEU A 647 -19.27 -11.49 -10.65
N ARG A 648 -20.35 -10.75 -10.38
CA ARG A 648 -21.74 -11.22 -10.60
C ARG A 648 -22.01 -11.56 -12.05
N SER A 649 -21.47 -10.79 -12.98
CA SER A 649 -21.57 -11.07 -14.42
C SER A 649 -20.87 -12.38 -14.79
N ALA A 650 -19.68 -12.64 -14.25
CA ALA A 650 -18.94 -13.88 -14.49
C ALA A 650 -19.71 -15.12 -13.97
N VAL A 651 -20.32 -15.01 -12.79
CA VAL A 651 -21.18 -16.07 -12.24
C VAL A 651 -22.40 -16.29 -13.13
N ARG A 652 -23.12 -15.22 -13.52
CA ARG A 652 -24.31 -15.30 -14.37
C ARG A 652 -24.03 -15.90 -15.76
N LEU A 653 -22.88 -15.60 -16.35
CA LEU A 653 -22.42 -16.10 -17.65
C LEU A 653 -21.90 -17.54 -17.58
N GLY A 654 -21.92 -18.20 -16.42
CA GLY A 654 -21.48 -19.58 -16.28
C GLY A 654 -19.99 -19.79 -16.51
N LEU A 655 -19.15 -18.76 -16.34
CA LEU A 655 -17.72 -18.88 -16.62
C LEU A 655 -17.01 -19.85 -15.66
N LEU A 656 -17.58 -20.11 -14.50
CA LEU A 656 -17.06 -21.05 -13.51
C LEU A 656 -17.07 -22.52 -14.01
N ASP A 657 -17.97 -22.85 -14.94
CA ASP A 657 -18.01 -24.18 -15.54
C ASP A 657 -16.76 -24.52 -16.38
N LYS A 658 -16.07 -23.48 -16.86
CA LYS A 658 -14.87 -23.62 -17.69
C LYS A 658 -13.60 -23.86 -16.87
N ILE A 659 -13.68 -23.80 -15.54
CA ILE A 659 -12.53 -23.98 -14.63
C ILE A 659 -12.31 -25.48 -14.38
N SER A 660 -11.05 -25.94 -14.40
CA SER A 660 -10.72 -27.30 -13.99
C SER A 660 -11.03 -27.54 -12.51
N GLY A 661 -11.43 -28.78 -12.19
CA GLY A 661 -11.77 -29.20 -10.83
C GLY A 661 -10.64 -28.95 -9.83
N ASP A 662 -9.39 -29.25 -10.22
CA ASP A 662 -8.21 -29.02 -9.35
C ASP A 662 -8.03 -27.56 -8.94
N ARG A 663 -8.27 -26.62 -9.86
CA ARG A 663 -8.14 -25.19 -9.56
C ARG A 663 -9.22 -24.72 -8.59
N ILE A 664 -10.45 -25.19 -8.76
CA ILE A 664 -11.55 -24.88 -7.82
C ILE A 664 -11.26 -25.51 -6.46
N TYR A 665 -10.82 -26.77 -6.45
CA TYR A 665 -10.47 -27.49 -5.22
C TYR A 665 -9.41 -26.74 -4.42
N ASN A 666 -8.36 -26.27 -5.08
CA ASN A 666 -7.29 -25.52 -4.42
C ASN A 666 -7.78 -24.21 -3.79
N GLU A 667 -8.60 -23.42 -4.50
CA GLU A 667 -9.16 -22.19 -3.93
C GLU A 667 -10.14 -22.48 -2.78
N LEU A 668 -10.98 -23.52 -2.90
CA LEU A 668 -11.87 -23.96 -1.84
C LEU A 668 -11.07 -24.45 -0.63
N TYR A 669 -10.00 -25.22 -0.84
CA TYR A 669 -9.08 -25.64 0.21
C TYR A 669 -8.51 -24.43 0.96
N LEU A 670 -8.02 -23.42 0.23
CA LEU A 670 -7.46 -22.21 0.84
C LEU A 670 -8.51 -21.45 1.67
N ILE A 671 -9.76 -21.35 1.19
CA ILE A 671 -10.86 -20.71 1.92
C ILE A 671 -11.18 -21.52 3.20
N LEU A 672 -11.33 -22.83 3.09
CA LEU A 672 -11.68 -23.68 4.24
C LEU A 672 -10.55 -23.86 5.26
N ASN A 673 -9.33 -23.50 4.87
CA ASN A 673 -8.16 -23.51 5.76
C ASN A 673 -7.91 -22.16 6.46
N GLU A 674 -8.72 -21.13 6.16
CA GLU A 674 -8.67 -19.86 6.91
C GLU A 674 -9.14 -20.08 8.35
N ARG A 675 -8.75 -19.17 9.25
CA ARG A 675 -9.11 -19.25 10.68
C ARG A 675 -10.61 -19.28 10.92
N ASP A 676 -11.37 -18.53 10.12
CA ASP A 676 -12.83 -18.49 10.12
C ASP A 676 -13.36 -18.50 8.68
N PRO A 677 -13.69 -19.68 8.13
CA PRO A 677 -14.14 -19.79 6.74
C PRO A 677 -15.62 -19.45 6.53
N LEU A 678 -16.44 -19.36 7.60
CA LEU A 678 -17.88 -19.15 7.50
C LEU A 678 -18.28 -17.87 6.74
N PRO A 679 -17.68 -16.70 6.98
CA PRO A 679 -18.01 -15.50 6.23
C PRO A 679 -17.78 -15.66 4.72
N ALA A 680 -16.67 -16.30 4.33
CA ALA A 680 -16.36 -16.56 2.92
C ALA A 680 -17.34 -17.55 2.29
N VAL A 681 -17.67 -18.64 2.96
CA VAL A 681 -18.67 -19.63 2.51
C VAL A 681 -20.05 -18.98 2.36
N SER A 682 -20.47 -18.18 3.34
CA SER A 682 -21.74 -17.45 3.29
C SER A 682 -21.77 -16.44 2.14
N ARG A 683 -20.65 -15.80 1.83
CA ARG A 683 -20.51 -14.87 0.70
C ARG A 683 -20.61 -15.61 -0.63
N LEU A 684 -19.91 -16.74 -0.80
CA LEU A 684 -19.99 -17.59 -1.99
C LEU A 684 -21.39 -18.13 -2.21
N THR A 685 -22.08 -18.55 -1.14
CA THR A 685 -23.47 -19.01 -1.17
C THR A 685 -24.39 -17.89 -1.70
N ARG A 686 -24.31 -16.69 -1.13
CA ARG A 686 -25.12 -15.53 -1.58
C ARG A 686 -24.86 -15.14 -3.03
N LEU A 687 -23.64 -15.29 -3.50
CA LEU A 687 -23.26 -15.04 -4.90
C LEU A 687 -23.75 -16.15 -5.86
N GLY A 688 -24.16 -17.32 -5.36
CA GLY A 688 -24.54 -18.46 -6.17
C GLY A 688 -23.37 -19.26 -6.74
N VAL A 689 -22.16 -19.03 -6.21
CA VAL A 689 -20.94 -19.70 -6.69
C VAL A 689 -20.92 -21.18 -6.35
N LEU A 690 -21.45 -21.55 -5.19
CA LEU A 690 -21.47 -22.96 -4.75
C LEU A 690 -22.46 -23.83 -5.56
N GLU A 691 -23.45 -23.23 -6.20
CA GLU A 691 -24.39 -23.92 -7.07
C GLU A 691 -23.71 -24.55 -8.31
N PHE A 692 -22.59 -23.96 -8.78
CA PHE A 692 -21.75 -24.53 -9.85
C PHE A 692 -20.98 -25.79 -9.43
N LEU A 693 -20.81 -26.00 -8.15
CA LEU A 693 -20.21 -27.23 -7.62
C LEU A 693 -21.23 -28.35 -7.56
N HIS A 694 -22.43 -28.02 -7.06
CA HIS A 694 -23.58 -28.93 -7.04
C HIS A 694 -24.88 -28.14 -6.75
N PRO A 695 -26.00 -28.38 -7.43
CA PRO A 695 -27.25 -27.64 -7.25
C PRO A 695 -27.82 -27.67 -5.83
N ALA A 696 -27.56 -28.75 -5.07
CA ALA A 696 -27.99 -28.84 -3.66
C ALA A 696 -27.25 -27.84 -2.74
N LEU A 697 -26.15 -27.25 -3.14
CA LEU A 697 -25.42 -26.21 -2.41
C LEU A 697 -25.97 -24.82 -2.73
N SER A 698 -27.29 -24.71 -2.80
CA SER A 698 -27.98 -23.50 -3.23
C SER A 698 -27.97 -22.40 -2.17
N LYS A 699 -28.40 -21.19 -2.56
CA LYS A 699 -28.53 -20.01 -1.69
C LYS A 699 -29.44 -20.20 -0.48
N LYS A 700 -30.24 -21.27 -0.46
CA LYS A 700 -31.18 -21.59 0.64
C LYS A 700 -30.50 -22.29 1.83
N VAL A 701 -29.27 -22.77 1.68
CA VAL A 701 -28.58 -23.51 2.74
C VAL A 701 -27.96 -22.52 3.72
N ASP A 702 -28.33 -22.63 4.98
CA ASP A 702 -27.67 -21.88 6.07
C ASP A 702 -26.57 -22.74 6.70
N TYR A 703 -25.34 -22.25 6.55
CA TYR A 703 -24.16 -22.89 7.08
C TYR A 703 -23.73 -22.34 8.46
N SER A 704 -24.37 -21.30 8.97
CA SER A 704 -23.93 -20.56 10.17
C SER A 704 -23.77 -21.49 11.36
N ARG A 705 -24.84 -22.14 11.75
CA ARG A 705 -24.84 -23.03 12.92
C ARG A 705 -23.93 -24.25 12.75
N PRO A 706 -23.97 -25.02 11.64
CA PRO A 706 -23.07 -26.17 11.46
C PRO A 706 -21.57 -25.82 11.46
N PHE A 707 -21.18 -24.67 10.89
CA PHE A 707 -19.79 -24.22 10.91
C PHE A 707 -19.34 -23.81 12.31
N ASP A 708 -20.18 -23.07 13.06
CA ASP A 708 -19.89 -22.67 14.44
C ASP A 708 -19.76 -23.89 15.36
N GLU A 709 -20.66 -24.87 15.25
CA GLU A 709 -20.56 -26.10 16.02
C GLU A 709 -19.30 -26.91 15.63
N ALA A 710 -18.99 -27.02 14.35
CA ALA A 710 -17.76 -27.70 13.92
C ALA A 710 -16.53 -27.02 14.50
N LYS A 711 -16.48 -25.68 14.51
CA LYS A 711 -15.40 -24.91 15.11
C LYS A 711 -15.24 -25.19 16.59
N ARG A 712 -16.34 -25.15 17.36
CA ARG A 712 -16.33 -25.45 18.79
C ARG A 712 -15.83 -26.87 19.08
N VAL A 713 -16.29 -27.85 18.29
CA VAL A 713 -15.88 -29.24 18.44
C VAL A 713 -14.41 -29.44 18.11
N MET A 714 -13.91 -28.80 17.04
CA MET A 714 -12.49 -28.87 16.69
C MET A 714 -11.61 -28.19 17.75
N ASP A 715 -12.02 -27.00 18.25
CA ASP A 715 -11.30 -26.29 19.30
C ASP A 715 -11.25 -27.12 20.59
N TRP A 716 -12.36 -27.80 20.96
CA TRP A 716 -12.40 -28.75 22.05
C TRP A 716 -11.46 -29.94 21.80
N TYR A 717 -11.45 -30.50 20.57
CA TYR A 717 -10.59 -31.65 20.24
C TYR A 717 -9.11 -31.29 20.34
N ASP A 718 -8.71 -30.12 19.90
CA ASP A 718 -7.34 -29.63 19.98
C ASP A 718 -6.85 -29.52 21.44
N LEU A 719 -7.77 -29.24 22.39
CA LEU A 719 -7.46 -29.21 23.85
C LEU A 719 -7.23 -30.58 24.46
N LEU A 720 -7.59 -31.70 23.80
CA LEU A 720 -7.39 -33.05 24.31
C LEU A 720 -5.95 -33.55 24.16
N PHE A 721 -5.10 -32.89 23.36
CA PHE A 721 -3.71 -33.27 23.10
C PHE A 721 -3.50 -34.74 22.73
N THR A 722 -4.38 -35.32 21.93
CA THR A 722 -4.42 -36.75 21.59
C THR A 722 -3.25 -37.21 20.70
N GLY A 723 -2.33 -36.30 20.28
CA GLY A 723 -1.24 -36.61 19.36
C GLY A 723 -1.66 -36.75 17.89
N GLN A 724 -2.94 -36.85 17.60
CA GLN A 724 -3.51 -36.89 16.24
C GLN A 724 -4.06 -35.50 15.87
N SER A 725 -3.61 -34.93 14.76
CA SER A 725 -4.12 -33.66 14.27
C SER A 725 -5.41 -33.83 13.46
N CYS A 726 -6.44 -33.06 13.81
CA CYS A 726 -7.68 -32.98 13.03
C CYS A 726 -7.49 -32.00 11.83
N LYS A 727 -7.79 -32.45 10.63
CA LYS A 727 -7.71 -31.60 9.43
C LYS A 727 -8.92 -30.66 9.37
N ARG A 728 -8.78 -29.43 9.90
CA ARG A 728 -9.88 -28.47 10.02
C ARG A 728 -10.58 -28.20 8.69
N TRP A 729 -9.82 -27.99 7.60
CA TRP A 729 -10.39 -27.77 6.27
C TRP A 729 -11.28 -28.92 5.79
N LEU A 730 -10.95 -30.17 6.15
CA LEU A 730 -11.71 -31.35 5.76
C LEU A 730 -13.03 -31.47 6.55
N CYS A 731 -12.99 -31.11 7.82
CA CYS A 731 -14.20 -30.98 8.62
C CYS A 731 -15.16 -29.94 8.04
N TYR A 732 -14.66 -28.76 7.68
CA TYR A 732 -15.47 -27.74 7.04
C TYR A 732 -15.97 -28.16 5.65
N LEU A 733 -15.19 -28.92 4.88
CA LEU A 733 -15.63 -29.47 3.60
C LEU A 733 -16.77 -30.48 3.77
N LEU A 734 -16.70 -31.34 4.79
CA LEU A 734 -17.77 -32.28 5.15
C LEU A 734 -19.07 -31.53 5.53
N ILE A 735 -18.97 -30.45 6.30
CA ILE A 735 -20.10 -29.61 6.68
C ILE A 735 -20.68 -28.87 5.46
N LEU A 736 -19.83 -28.29 4.61
CA LEU A 736 -20.25 -27.66 3.36
C LEU A 736 -21.03 -28.62 2.48
N ALA A 737 -20.56 -29.86 2.38
CA ALA A 737 -21.16 -30.91 1.57
C ALA A 737 -22.30 -31.70 2.31
N ALA A 738 -22.70 -31.27 3.52
CA ALA A 738 -23.74 -31.96 4.29
C ALA A 738 -25.08 -32.13 3.54
N PRO A 739 -25.52 -31.12 2.73
CA PRO A 739 -26.77 -31.28 1.96
C PRO A 739 -26.73 -32.34 0.87
N LEU A 740 -25.56 -32.85 0.47
CA LEU A 740 -25.41 -33.82 -0.60
C LEU A 740 -25.77 -35.24 -0.13
N ASP A 741 -26.55 -35.93 -0.94
CA ASP A 741 -26.71 -37.38 -0.82
C ASP A 741 -25.47 -38.14 -1.33
N ARG A 742 -25.49 -39.46 -1.36
CA ARG A 742 -24.35 -40.26 -1.80
C ARG A 742 -23.99 -40.01 -3.25
N SER A 743 -24.98 -39.93 -4.15
CA SER A 743 -24.76 -39.70 -5.57
C SER A 743 -24.24 -38.26 -5.83
N GLY A 744 -24.83 -37.26 -5.18
CA GLY A 744 -24.38 -35.87 -5.21
C GLY A 744 -22.97 -35.72 -4.70
N MET A 745 -22.57 -36.47 -3.68
CA MET A 745 -21.18 -36.45 -3.16
C MET A 745 -20.19 -37.07 -4.14
N GLU A 746 -20.56 -38.11 -4.86
CA GLU A 746 -19.71 -38.68 -5.90
C GLU A 746 -19.51 -37.71 -7.07
N LEU A 747 -20.57 -37.04 -7.53
CA LEU A 747 -20.50 -35.97 -8.55
C LEU A 747 -19.65 -34.78 -8.07
N PHE A 748 -19.83 -34.35 -6.82
CA PHE A 748 -19.04 -33.28 -6.22
C PHE A 748 -17.55 -33.62 -6.19
N CYS A 749 -17.19 -34.83 -5.73
CA CYS A 749 -15.80 -35.30 -5.74
C CYS A 749 -15.22 -35.40 -7.16
N GLN A 750 -16.02 -35.81 -8.13
CA GLN A 750 -15.63 -35.89 -9.54
C GLN A 750 -15.42 -34.49 -10.13
N ARG A 751 -16.37 -33.55 -9.89
CA ARG A 751 -16.28 -32.14 -10.35
C ARG A 751 -15.02 -31.43 -9.83
N LEU A 752 -14.63 -31.69 -8.59
CA LEU A 752 -13.47 -31.10 -7.92
C LEU A 752 -12.16 -31.88 -8.16
N ASN A 753 -12.22 -33.00 -8.84
CA ASN A 753 -11.08 -33.92 -9.01
C ASN A 753 -10.39 -34.27 -7.67
N VAL A 754 -11.20 -34.61 -6.66
CA VAL A 754 -10.68 -34.86 -5.30
C VAL A 754 -9.75 -36.06 -5.31
N GLN A 755 -8.58 -35.93 -4.64
CA GLN A 755 -7.58 -36.98 -4.52
C GLN A 755 -8.19 -38.27 -3.93
N GLN A 756 -7.79 -39.43 -4.43
CA GLN A 756 -8.34 -40.74 -4.07
C GLN A 756 -8.37 -40.97 -2.54
N ARG A 757 -7.34 -40.56 -1.81
CA ARG A 757 -7.26 -40.72 -0.33
C ARG A 757 -8.39 -39.98 0.43
N TYR A 758 -8.89 -38.87 -0.10
CA TYR A 758 -10.03 -38.14 0.52
C TYR A 758 -11.35 -38.56 -0.09
N ARG A 759 -11.38 -39.10 -1.31
CA ARG A 759 -12.61 -39.52 -1.97
C ARG A 759 -13.32 -40.64 -1.18
N GLU A 760 -12.57 -41.66 -0.72
CA GLU A 760 -13.14 -42.73 0.12
C GLU A 760 -13.75 -42.18 1.41
N LEU A 761 -13.07 -41.23 2.07
CA LEU A 761 -13.55 -40.58 3.29
C LEU A 761 -14.85 -39.79 3.02
N LEU A 762 -14.89 -39.00 1.95
CA LEU A 762 -16.02 -38.15 1.61
C LEU A 762 -17.23 -38.93 1.09
N THR A 763 -17.05 -40.11 0.50
CA THR A 763 -18.13 -40.94 -0.04
C THR A 763 -18.51 -42.06 0.93
N LEU A 764 -17.71 -43.13 1.00
CA LEU A 764 -18.04 -44.35 1.75
C LEU A 764 -18.12 -44.08 3.26
N LYS A 765 -17.04 -43.55 3.86
CA LYS A 765 -17.00 -43.36 5.33
C LYS A 765 -17.97 -42.28 5.80
N ARG A 766 -18.19 -41.23 5.01
CA ARG A 766 -19.26 -40.25 5.29
C ARG A 766 -20.65 -40.87 5.30
N THR A 767 -20.96 -41.78 4.37
CA THR A 767 -22.21 -42.49 4.35
C THR A 767 -22.38 -43.29 5.63
N MET A 768 -21.37 -44.03 6.08
CA MET A 768 -21.36 -44.74 7.36
C MET A 768 -21.59 -43.80 8.54
N ALA A 769 -20.98 -42.62 8.56
CA ALA A 769 -21.18 -41.63 9.62
C ALA A 769 -22.61 -41.10 9.66
N ILE A 770 -23.23 -40.83 8.50
CA ILE A 770 -24.63 -40.38 8.41
C ILE A 770 -25.57 -41.48 8.87
N GLU A 771 -25.33 -42.72 8.48
CA GLU A 771 -26.15 -43.89 8.93
C GLU A 771 -26.03 -44.09 10.44
N THR A 772 -24.80 -43.94 10.97
CA THR A 772 -24.55 -44.02 12.40
C THR A 772 -25.31 -42.90 13.15
N LEU A 773 -25.22 -41.65 12.64
CA LEU A 773 -25.96 -40.53 13.23
C LEU A 773 -27.45 -40.78 13.21
N LYS A 774 -28.04 -41.17 12.08
CA LYS A 774 -29.48 -41.51 11.97
C LYS A 774 -29.89 -42.64 12.93
N ARG A 775 -29.03 -43.65 13.13
CA ARG A 775 -29.27 -44.75 14.09
C ARG A 775 -29.32 -44.22 15.52
N LEU A 776 -28.41 -43.30 15.88
CA LEU A 776 -28.33 -42.68 17.20
C LEU A 776 -29.51 -41.73 17.45
N GLU A 777 -29.92 -40.96 16.43
CA GLU A 777 -31.07 -40.04 16.53
C GLU A 777 -32.43 -40.72 16.69
N ARG A 778 -32.61 -41.91 16.10
CA ARG A 778 -33.85 -42.74 16.22
C ARG A 778 -33.99 -43.40 17.57
N ARG A 779 -32.93 -43.38 18.44
CA ARG A 779 -33.06 -43.98 19.79
C ARG A 779 -33.91 -43.09 20.69
N ASP A 780 -34.71 -43.76 21.50
CA ASP A 780 -35.50 -43.08 22.54
C ASP A 780 -34.57 -42.37 23.55
N PRO A 781 -34.69 -41.06 23.75
CA PRO A 781 -33.91 -40.34 24.77
C PRO A 781 -34.05 -40.88 26.18
N ARG A 782 -35.18 -41.56 26.48
CA ARG A 782 -35.47 -42.17 27.79
C ARG A 782 -34.93 -43.60 27.91
N GLY A 783 -34.41 -44.19 26.83
CA GLY A 783 -33.81 -45.51 26.80
C GLY A 783 -32.43 -45.57 27.45
N SER A 784 -31.95 -46.79 27.81
CA SER A 784 -30.59 -46.96 28.34
C SER A 784 -29.50 -46.49 27.34
N ALA A 785 -28.43 -45.84 27.85
CA ALA A 785 -27.29 -45.46 27.02
C ALA A 785 -26.72 -46.64 26.24
N PRO A 786 -26.19 -46.43 25.03
CA PRO A 786 -25.55 -47.50 24.27
C PRO A 786 -24.38 -48.11 25.07
N LYS A 787 -24.22 -49.43 24.95
CA LYS A 787 -23.05 -50.10 25.55
C LYS A 787 -21.76 -49.56 24.92
N ALA A 788 -20.69 -49.49 25.71
CA ALA A 788 -19.40 -48.97 25.23
C ALA A 788 -18.88 -49.77 24.03
N SER A 789 -19.08 -51.09 24.00
CA SER A 789 -18.72 -51.94 22.86
C SER A 789 -19.50 -51.58 21.59
N SER A 790 -20.76 -51.13 21.70
CA SER A 790 -21.53 -50.64 20.55
C SER A 790 -21.06 -49.29 20.06
N LEU A 791 -20.74 -48.38 20.96
CA LEU A 791 -20.15 -47.06 20.59
C LEU A 791 -18.83 -47.24 19.87
N HIS A 792 -17.96 -48.09 20.41
CA HIS A 792 -16.69 -48.41 19.78
C HIS A 792 -16.87 -48.97 18.36
N ARG A 793 -17.76 -49.98 18.18
CA ARG A 793 -18.04 -50.59 16.88
C ARG A 793 -18.55 -49.58 15.84
N TRP A 794 -19.33 -48.58 16.25
CA TRP A 794 -19.88 -47.59 15.35
C TRP A 794 -18.89 -46.49 14.99
N PHE A 795 -18.03 -46.08 15.93
CA PHE A 795 -17.15 -44.94 15.76
C PHE A 795 -15.73 -45.30 15.32
N HIS A 796 -15.24 -46.49 15.68
CA HIS A 796 -13.88 -46.91 15.37
C HIS A 796 -13.55 -46.92 13.85
N PRO A 797 -14.45 -47.26 12.92
CA PRO A 797 -14.16 -47.17 11.47
C PRO A 797 -14.07 -45.73 10.96
N LEU A 798 -14.48 -44.74 11.76
CA LEU A 798 -14.59 -43.34 11.36
C LEU A 798 -13.36 -42.56 11.82
N PRO A 799 -12.67 -41.85 10.92
CA PRO A 799 -11.60 -40.92 11.30
C PRO A 799 -12.19 -39.72 12.08
N VAL A 800 -11.31 -39.00 12.80
CA VAL A 800 -11.72 -37.92 13.71
C VAL A 800 -12.56 -36.85 13.03
N GLU A 801 -12.26 -36.52 11.76
CA GLU A 801 -13.00 -35.52 10.99
C GLU A 801 -14.48 -35.89 10.82
N LEU A 802 -14.80 -37.20 10.72
CA LEU A 802 -16.20 -37.66 10.65
C LEU A 802 -16.87 -37.73 12.03
N LEU A 803 -16.11 -37.92 13.10
CA LEU A 803 -16.63 -37.78 14.48
C LEU A 803 -16.99 -36.31 14.77
N VAL A 804 -16.11 -35.37 14.35
CA VAL A 804 -16.42 -33.93 14.42
C VAL A 804 -17.65 -33.61 13.59
N PHE A 805 -17.80 -34.18 12.39
CA PHE A 805 -18.95 -33.99 11.53
C PHE A 805 -20.25 -34.48 12.22
N ILE A 806 -20.26 -35.67 12.84
CA ILE A 806 -21.41 -36.20 13.62
C ILE A 806 -21.78 -35.21 14.74
N MET A 807 -20.80 -34.76 15.53
CA MET A 807 -21.03 -33.83 16.64
C MET A 807 -21.58 -32.48 16.19
N ALA A 808 -21.14 -31.99 15.03
CA ALA A 808 -21.57 -30.71 14.48
C ALA A 808 -22.95 -30.77 13.83
N GLN A 809 -23.40 -31.96 13.36
CA GLN A 809 -24.68 -32.14 12.67
C GLN A 809 -25.83 -32.47 13.63
N THR A 810 -25.56 -32.88 14.88
CA THR A 810 -26.57 -33.26 15.81
C THR A 810 -26.96 -32.17 16.82
N ASP A 811 -28.25 -32.07 17.13
CA ASP A 811 -28.77 -31.20 18.19
C ASP A 811 -28.85 -31.91 19.55
N LYS A 812 -28.69 -33.26 19.56
CA LYS A 812 -28.82 -34.07 20.77
C LYS A 812 -27.49 -34.07 21.55
N GLU A 813 -27.50 -33.47 22.73
CA GLU A 813 -26.32 -33.40 23.59
C GLU A 813 -25.83 -34.80 24.01
N GLU A 814 -26.71 -35.78 24.15
CA GLU A 814 -26.36 -37.15 24.45
C GLU A 814 -25.46 -37.79 23.40
N ILE A 815 -25.74 -37.52 22.12
CA ILE A 815 -24.91 -38.03 21.01
C ILE A 815 -23.51 -37.43 21.10
N ARG A 816 -23.42 -36.13 21.37
CA ARG A 816 -22.13 -35.43 21.56
C ARG A 816 -21.36 -36.05 22.72
N LYS A 817 -22.00 -36.32 23.83
CA LYS A 817 -21.39 -37.00 24.98
C LYS A 817 -20.90 -38.41 24.64
N TRP A 818 -21.66 -39.18 23.84
CA TRP A 818 -21.23 -40.51 23.43
C TRP A 818 -20.00 -40.47 22.50
N VAL A 819 -19.99 -39.57 21.55
CA VAL A 819 -18.80 -39.36 20.66
C VAL A 819 -17.61 -38.90 21.49
N SER A 820 -17.81 -37.92 22.37
CA SER A 820 -16.74 -37.42 23.28
C SER A 820 -16.19 -38.56 24.14
N ARG A 821 -17.05 -39.37 24.75
CA ARG A 821 -16.65 -40.56 25.55
C ARG A 821 -15.83 -41.55 24.71
N TYR A 822 -16.24 -41.76 23.47
CA TYR A 822 -15.47 -42.61 22.55
C TYR A 822 -14.06 -42.04 22.33
N ILE A 823 -13.94 -40.79 21.98
CA ILE A 823 -12.66 -40.12 21.70
C ILE A 823 -11.74 -40.13 22.95
N THR A 824 -12.28 -39.86 24.15
CA THR A 824 -11.48 -39.65 25.33
C THR A 824 -11.18 -40.95 26.12
N HIS A 825 -12.01 -41.99 26.00
CA HIS A 825 -11.90 -43.17 26.88
C HIS A 825 -11.96 -44.50 26.15
N LEU A 826 -12.56 -44.58 24.98
CA LEU A 826 -12.82 -45.86 24.34
C LEU A 826 -11.94 -46.12 23.10
N SER A 827 -11.40 -45.09 22.46
CA SER A 827 -10.65 -45.19 21.21
C SER A 827 -9.39 -46.05 21.34
N ASP A 828 -8.69 -45.94 22.46
CA ASP A 828 -7.39 -46.55 22.69
C ASP A 828 -7.44 -47.87 23.47
N VAL A 829 -8.69 -48.30 23.82
CA VAL A 829 -8.87 -49.57 24.52
C VAL A 829 -8.56 -50.72 23.57
N GLN A 830 -7.67 -51.62 24.00
CA GLN A 830 -7.32 -52.84 23.28
C GLN A 830 -7.47 -54.03 24.22
N PRO A 831 -7.68 -55.24 23.69
CA PRO A 831 -7.58 -56.46 24.48
C PRO A 831 -6.18 -56.57 25.12
N LEU A 832 -6.10 -57.15 26.31
CA LEU A 832 -4.78 -57.49 26.92
C LEU A 832 -4.12 -58.67 26.26
N LEU A 833 -4.90 -59.63 25.75
CA LEU A 833 -4.40 -60.73 24.99
C LEU A 833 -4.21 -60.33 23.53
N SER A 834 -3.09 -60.74 22.98
CA SER A 834 -2.70 -60.55 21.58
C SER A 834 -3.00 -61.83 20.76
N GLY A 835 -2.81 -61.76 19.42
CA GLY A 835 -2.87 -62.93 18.57
C GLY A 835 -1.85 -64.00 18.96
N HIS A 836 -0.66 -63.59 19.45
CA HIS A 836 0.40 -64.47 19.92
C HIS A 836 -0.04 -65.30 21.12
N ASP A 837 -0.71 -64.66 22.13
CA ASP A 837 -1.23 -65.33 23.29
C ASP A 837 -2.29 -66.37 22.92
N LEU A 838 -3.11 -66.09 21.86
CA LEU A 838 -4.06 -67.08 21.33
C LEU A 838 -3.38 -68.31 20.69
N GLU A 839 -2.20 -68.09 20.04
CA GLU A 839 -1.40 -69.19 19.54
C GLU A 839 -0.83 -70.04 20.69
N GLU A 840 -0.35 -69.41 21.74
CA GLU A 840 0.15 -70.13 22.92
C GLU A 840 -0.95 -70.97 23.60
N PHE A 841 -2.22 -70.52 23.52
CA PHE A 841 -3.37 -71.30 24.00
C PHE A 841 -3.75 -72.46 23.08
N GLY A 842 -3.06 -72.61 21.89
CA GLY A 842 -3.27 -73.71 20.99
C GLY A 842 -4.26 -73.41 19.87
N PHE A 843 -4.73 -72.17 19.70
CA PHE A 843 -5.57 -71.79 18.58
C PHE A 843 -4.74 -71.67 17.30
N ARG A 844 -5.33 -72.07 16.18
CA ARG A 844 -4.67 -71.90 14.85
C ARG A 844 -4.94 -70.51 14.28
N PRO A 845 -3.90 -69.80 13.70
CA PRO A 845 -4.10 -68.53 13.03
C PRO A 845 -5.17 -68.61 11.95
N GLY A 846 -6.13 -67.67 11.97
CA GLY A 846 -7.24 -67.65 11.04
C GLY A 846 -8.34 -66.62 11.42
N PRO A 847 -9.47 -66.68 10.71
CA PRO A 847 -10.63 -65.77 10.95
C PRO A 847 -11.14 -65.78 12.39
N LEU A 848 -10.95 -66.89 13.11
CA LEU A 848 -11.34 -67.07 14.51
C LEU A 848 -10.58 -66.09 15.44
N PHE A 849 -9.32 -65.77 15.16
CA PHE A 849 -8.51 -64.84 15.93
C PHE A 849 -9.17 -63.46 16.00
N LYS A 850 -9.63 -63.01 14.85
CA LYS A 850 -10.35 -61.71 14.79
C LYS A 850 -11.63 -61.77 15.61
N GLU A 851 -12.39 -62.83 15.52
CA GLU A 851 -13.65 -62.99 16.28
C GLU A 851 -13.39 -63.03 17.78
N VAL A 852 -12.36 -63.72 18.22
CA VAL A 852 -11.98 -63.82 19.64
C VAL A 852 -11.52 -62.45 20.15
N LEU A 853 -10.62 -61.76 19.44
CA LEU A 853 -10.09 -60.45 19.81
C LEU A 853 -11.21 -59.39 19.84
N ASP A 854 -12.12 -59.40 18.86
CA ASP A 854 -13.30 -58.52 18.83
C ASP A 854 -14.25 -58.78 20.01
N ASP A 855 -14.46 -60.04 20.42
CA ASP A 855 -15.26 -60.40 21.61
C ASP A 855 -14.57 -59.96 22.90
N LEU A 856 -13.28 -60.12 23.04
CA LEU A 856 -12.48 -59.66 24.16
C LEU A 856 -12.53 -58.13 24.30
N LEU A 857 -12.29 -57.43 23.20
CA LEU A 857 -12.44 -55.99 23.17
C LEU A 857 -13.82 -55.53 23.59
N ALA A 858 -14.87 -56.15 23.07
CA ALA A 858 -16.26 -55.83 23.45
C ALA A 858 -16.55 -56.12 24.94
N ALA A 859 -15.99 -57.20 25.49
CA ALA A 859 -16.15 -57.52 26.89
C ALA A 859 -15.42 -56.53 27.80
N ARG A 860 -14.21 -56.10 27.43
CA ARG A 860 -13.41 -55.14 28.16
C ARG A 860 -14.06 -53.74 28.13
N LEU A 861 -14.49 -53.29 26.95
CA LEU A 861 -15.20 -52.04 26.81
C LEU A 861 -16.50 -51.99 27.67
N ASP A 862 -17.21 -53.12 27.80
CA ASP A 862 -18.43 -53.23 28.60
C ASP A 862 -18.13 -53.50 30.11
N GLY A 863 -16.85 -53.50 30.54
CA GLY A 863 -16.48 -53.73 31.95
C GLY A 863 -16.76 -55.15 32.46
N ARG A 864 -16.71 -56.16 31.58
CA ARG A 864 -16.97 -57.55 31.93
C ARG A 864 -15.68 -58.34 32.18
N VAL A 865 -14.58 -57.82 31.74
CA VAL A 865 -13.21 -58.35 31.93
C VAL A 865 -12.27 -57.19 32.12
N ASP A 866 -11.38 -57.28 33.15
CA ASP A 866 -10.45 -56.19 33.47
C ASP A 866 -9.00 -56.69 33.52
N THR A 867 -8.81 -58.01 33.72
CA THR A 867 -7.48 -58.64 33.86
C THR A 867 -7.20 -59.62 32.71
N VAL A 868 -5.89 -59.96 32.52
CA VAL A 868 -5.46 -60.96 31.57
C VAL A 868 -6.14 -62.30 31.90
N GLU A 869 -6.33 -62.61 33.18
CA GLU A 869 -6.93 -63.87 33.61
C GLU A 869 -8.42 -63.95 33.29
N ASP A 870 -9.14 -62.82 33.41
CA ASP A 870 -10.53 -62.72 32.98
C ASP A 870 -10.67 -62.90 31.46
N GLU A 871 -9.78 -62.35 30.69
CA GLU A 871 -9.77 -62.50 29.24
C GLU A 871 -9.50 -63.97 28.87
N ARG A 872 -8.52 -64.58 29.51
CA ARG A 872 -8.19 -65.99 29.33
C ARG A 872 -9.36 -66.92 29.64
N ASN A 873 -9.98 -66.73 30.80
CA ASN A 873 -11.12 -67.51 31.21
C ASN A 873 -12.30 -67.36 30.24
N ARG A 874 -12.51 -66.16 29.71
CA ARG A 874 -13.53 -65.89 28.72
C ARG A 874 -13.24 -66.61 27.40
N VAL A 875 -12.02 -66.59 26.90
CA VAL A 875 -11.59 -67.29 25.71
C VAL A 875 -11.83 -68.79 25.87
N MET A 876 -11.35 -69.37 26.97
CA MET A 876 -11.47 -70.81 27.20
C MET A 876 -12.93 -71.23 27.34
N LYS A 877 -13.76 -70.44 28.03
CA LYS A 877 -15.19 -70.76 28.24
C LYS A 877 -15.98 -70.69 26.93
N LYS A 878 -15.70 -69.72 26.06
CA LYS A 878 -16.52 -69.45 24.89
C LYS A 878 -15.99 -70.16 23.65
N TYR A 879 -14.68 -70.22 23.50
CA TYR A 879 -14.02 -70.70 22.30
C TYR A 879 -13.15 -71.95 22.50
N GLY A 880 -13.00 -72.43 23.71
CA GLY A 880 -12.21 -73.62 24.01
C GLY A 880 -12.63 -74.89 23.23
N LYS A 881 -13.86 -74.97 22.79
CA LYS A 881 -14.38 -76.02 21.92
C LYS A 881 -13.76 -76.04 20.49
N PHE A 882 -13.06 -74.95 20.09
CA PHE A 882 -12.34 -74.85 18.80
C PHE A 882 -10.85 -75.17 18.93
N LEU A 883 -10.40 -75.54 20.12
CA LEU A 883 -9.05 -76.08 20.32
C LEU A 883 -8.97 -77.49 19.71
N PRO A 884 -7.82 -77.79 19.03
CA PRO A 884 -7.66 -79.09 18.39
C PRO A 884 -7.76 -80.27 19.34
#